data_6493d3e92f5529144df9b4a36f10554d
#
_entry.id   6493d3e92f5529144df9b4a36f10554d
#
_cell.length_a   1.000
_cell.length_b   1.000
_cell.length_c   1.000
_cell.angle_alpha   90.00
_cell.angle_beta   90.00
_cell.angle_gamma   90.00
#
_symmetry.space_group_name_H-M   'P 1'
#
loop_
_entity.id
_entity.type
_entity.pdbx_description
1 polymer ?
#
loop_
_entity_poly.entity_id
_entity_poly.type
_entity_poly.pdbx_seq_one_letter_code
_entity_poly.pdbx_strand_id
1 'polypeptide(L)'
;MFYAHTSTHGPEPLEDHLRLTERLAIRYGETFQSAGLCALIARLHDLGKRTEKFQNVLAGKENHIDHAIVGAWYLNDEYFNCAKHYTDDVWIHALCCAAIRGHHSELCGRLISPSLDDLCLPDDDEYDIPLNSNGKRSALRDEAEYDEVAAYAQTQKLISQLSNEDYPTIDRTNPEARMLYARMAFSCLVDADYTATASFSSQKEPDAERVICPDEMLTKLHQYRNSIIRIVADSGKAELPINQLRNEVYRDASIRGNGPVGFYTMTAPTGTAKTLALMEFALQQAKRNHFDRIIVVLPYLSIISQNAEEYRKAFGADTVLEDDSNTEFPEEVKLYADRWDAPVIVTTSVKFFEALGGNMAVPLRKLHHLANACVVFDECQTLPHQLTTCTIKMLQALPEYFHTTVLFSTATLPVYAYRRTLEHFQPVEIIENVKGTYQKYDQLKDTTVIALDSPMTYESIWEKFIGVDQALIVFNTVNAALGMYHYIQDSLGSGSVFYLSSDLCSEHKQEIIRLVKRKLKNQEQCFLVSTQCIEAGVDLDFPSGAREYAPLSSVIQTAGRINRNGEHPGTFYVFGLGERNERRYPDITYQNESQVTEFLASEYGGLSLNDLSLMDAYYKRVYYGDREAGQDSLELQKACKYADVQAFSEQYHIIDDKNQIIVIVPYEQLSTEFDHLSAELQEQDYCISKAQMRSSKKIQVSRYASRKSMEFLRRHCHALFMRTSKYGERIPLNWMIADMDNIYNPQTGLQREESTDSFVF
;
A
#
# COMPACT_ATOMS: atom_id res chain seq x y z
N MET A 1 -41.05 9.44 17.56
CA MET A 1 -39.66 9.82 17.45
C MET A 1 -38.93 8.61 16.90
N PHE A 2 -38.11 8.77 15.88
CA PHE A 2 -37.34 7.68 15.27
C PHE A 2 -35.90 7.73 15.75
N TYR A 3 -35.24 6.59 15.83
CA TYR A 3 -33.91 6.44 16.38
C TYR A 3 -32.96 5.82 15.34
N ALA A 4 -31.70 6.25 15.36
CA ALA A 4 -30.65 5.75 14.47
C ALA A 4 -29.93 4.55 15.06
N HIS A 5 -29.53 4.66 16.33
CA HIS A 5 -28.73 3.66 17.05
C HIS A 5 -29.17 3.54 18.50
N THR A 6 -28.72 2.46 19.17
CA THR A 6 -28.86 2.29 20.61
C THR A 6 -27.51 2.12 21.27
N SER A 7 -27.28 2.77 22.40
CA SER A 7 -26.05 2.66 23.19
C SER A 7 -26.38 2.42 24.67
N THR A 8 -25.33 2.27 25.49
CA THR A 8 -25.48 2.22 26.96
C THR A 8 -26.05 3.52 27.54
N HIS A 9 -26.03 4.61 26.78
CA HIS A 9 -26.52 5.94 27.16
C HIS A 9 -27.98 6.20 26.67
N GLY A 10 -28.56 5.23 25.98
CA GLY A 10 -29.93 5.32 25.42
C GLY A 10 -29.94 5.33 23.88
N PRO A 11 -31.10 5.55 23.26
CA PRO A 11 -31.24 5.61 21.81
C PRO A 11 -30.85 6.98 21.26
N GLU A 12 -30.19 7.00 20.12
CA GLU A 12 -29.84 8.21 19.35
C GLU A 12 -31.01 8.67 18.50
N PRO A 13 -31.49 9.94 18.61
CA PRO A 13 -32.49 10.47 17.70
C PRO A 13 -31.97 10.48 16.26
N LEU A 14 -32.76 9.94 15.33
CA LEU A 14 -32.37 9.85 13.90
C LEU A 14 -32.02 11.23 13.29
N GLU A 15 -32.79 12.27 13.66
CA GLU A 15 -32.57 13.63 13.15
C GLU A 15 -31.22 14.22 13.60
N ASP A 16 -30.78 13.90 14.82
CA ASP A 16 -29.50 14.38 15.33
C ASP A 16 -28.32 13.68 14.63
N HIS A 17 -28.46 12.35 14.43
CA HIS A 17 -27.51 11.57 13.64
C HIS A 17 -27.37 12.11 12.19
N LEU A 18 -28.49 12.28 11.49
CA LEU A 18 -28.48 12.79 10.11
C LEU A 18 -27.87 14.18 10.01
N ARG A 19 -28.18 15.08 10.94
CA ARG A 19 -27.58 16.44 10.97
C ARG A 19 -26.08 16.42 11.22
N LEU A 20 -25.61 15.56 12.12
CA LEU A 20 -24.19 15.45 12.39
C LEU A 20 -23.43 14.86 11.19
N THR A 21 -23.97 13.76 10.61
CA THR A 21 -23.40 13.14 9.41
C THR A 21 -23.36 14.11 8.23
N GLU A 22 -24.45 14.86 7.97
CA GLU A 22 -24.48 15.89 6.94
C GLU A 22 -23.42 16.97 7.17
N ARG A 23 -23.30 17.51 8.37
CA ARG A 23 -22.30 18.55 8.72
C ARG A 23 -20.87 18.08 8.47
N LEU A 24 -20.57 16.82 8.84
CA LEU A 24 -19.26 16.21 8.62
C LEU A 24 -19.00 15.96 7.14
N ALA A 25 -19.97 15.39 6.41
CA ALA A 25 -19.85 15.11 4.99
C ALA A 25 -19.65 16.39 4.15
N ILE A 26 -20.37 17.49 4.48
CA ILE A 26 -20.16 18.82 3.89
C ILE A 26 -18.70 19.24 4.07
N ARG A 27 -18.22 19.24 5.32
CA ARG A 27 -16.85 19.65 5.65
C ARG A 27 -15.81 18.85 4.88
N TYR A 28 -15.96 17.52 4.74
CA TYR A 28 -15.05 16.70 3.98
C TYR A 28 -15.13 17.00 2.48
N GLY A 29 -16.35 17.19 1.94
CA GLY A 29 -16.58 17.49 0.54
C GLY A 29 -16.11 18.89 0.11
N GLU A 30 -16.04 19.87 1.02
CA GLU A 30 -15.54 21.21 0.75
C GLU A 30 -14.10 21.20 0.20
N THR A 31 -13.27 20.25 0.63
CA THR A 31 -11.87 20.14 0.22
C THR A 31 -11.68 19.90 -1.29
N PHE A 32 -12.72 19.41 -2.00
CA PHE A 32 -12.70 19.15 -3.45
C PHE A 32 -14.01 19.56 -4.13
N GLN A 33 -14.59 20.68 -3.72
CA GLN A 33 -15.77 21.30 -4.31
C GLN A 33 -17.00 20.39 -4.43
N SER A 34 -17.26 19.58 -3.39
CA SER A 34 -18.32 18.56 -3.40
C SER A 34 -19.26 18.63 -2.20
N ALA A 35 -19.32 19.79 -1.54
CA ALA A 35 -20.14 20.00 -0.33
C ALA A 35 -21.63 19.68 -0.56
N GLY A 36 -22.22 20.16 -1.66
CA GLY A 36 -23.64 19.95 -1.98
C GLY A 36 -23.96 18.49 -2.27
N LEU A 37 -23.12 17.80 -3.04
CA LEU A 37 -23.27 16.37 -3.31
C LEU A 37 -23.13 15.55 -2.03
N CYS A 38 -22.12 15.81 -1.22
CA CYS A 38 -21.90 15.12 0.05
C CYS A 38 -23.05 15.36 1.05
N ALA A 39 -23.62 16.59 1.06
CA ALA A 39 -24.82 16.88 1.86
C ALA A 39 -26.02 16.05 1.41
N LEU A 40 -26.26 15.96 0.09
CA LEU A 40 -27.37 15.20 -0.46
C LEU A 40 -27.33 13.71 -0.06
N ILE A 41 -26.18 13.05 -0.30
CA ILE A 41 -26.04 11.64 0.03
C ILE A 41 -26.13 11.39 1.54
N ALA A 42 -25.59 12.29 2.36
CA ALA A 42 -25.65 12.20 3.82
C ALA A 42 -27.08 12.38 4.38
N ARG A 43 -27.90 13.24 3.80
CA ARG A 43 -29.31 13.40 4.21
C ARG A 43 -30.16 12.16 3.95
N LEU A 44 -29.81 11.38 2.93
CA LEU A 44 -30.64 10.27 2.44
C LEU A 44 -30.14 8.89 2.88
N HIS A 45 -28.86 8.77 3.33
CA HIS A 45 -28.26 7.44 3.57
C HIS A 45 -29.06 6.56 4.54
N ASP A 46 -29.62 7.14 5.58
CA ASP A 46 -30.33 6.46 6.66
C ASP A 46 -31.86 6.72 6.65
N LEU A 47 -32.39 7.18 5.53
CA LEU A 47 -33.80 7.49 5.40
C LEU A 47 -34.72 6.30 5.76
N GLY A 48 -34.29 5.08 5.44
CA GLY A 48 -35.02 3.85 5.77
C GLY A 48 -35.10 3.52 7.26
N LYS A 49 -34.30 4.15 8.12
CA LYS A 49 -34.44 4.03 9.59
C LYS A 49 -35.73 4.64 10.11
N ARG A 50 -36.49 5.37 9.29
CA ARG A 50 -37.83 5.87 9.65
C ARG A 50 -38.95 4.84 9.51
N THR A 51 -38.68 3.65 8.97
CA THR A 51 -39.66 2.60 8.85
C THR A 51 -39.98 1.96 10.24
N GLU A 52 -41.22 1.55 10.46
CA GLU A 52 -41.60 0.86 11.69
C GLU A 52 -40.84 -0.46 11.85
N LYS A 53 -40.60 -1.16 10.74
CA LYS A 53 -39.82 -2.39 10.72
C LYS A 53 -38.40 -2.17 11.25
N PHE A 54 -37.70 -1.10 10.82
CA PHE A 54 -36.39 -0.82 11.36
C PHE A 54 -36.42 -0.46 12.85
N GLN A 55 -37.39 0.31 13.30
CA GLN A 55 -37.54 0.64 14.71
C GLN A 55 -37.84 -0.61 15.58
N ASN A 56 -38.53 -1.62 15.01
CA ASN A 56 -38.71 -2.91 15.64
C ASN A 56 -37.40 -3.71 15.74
N VAL A 57 -36.50 -3.60 14.76
CA VAL A 57 -35.14 -4.17 14.85
C VAL A 57 -34.36 -3.56 16.00
N LEU A 58 -34.37 -2.23 16.16
CA LEU A 58 -33.72 -1.55 17.28
C LEU A 58 -34.33 -1.95 18.65
N ALA A 59 -35.62 -2.23 18.67
CA ALA A 59 -36.34 -2.72 19.86
C ALA A 59 -36.12 -4.22 20.13
N GLY A 60 -35.36 -4.93 19.31
CA GLY A 60 -35.11 -6.38 19.42
C GLY A 60 -36.32 -7.26 19.08
N LYS A 61 -37.35 -6.73 18.40
CA LYS A 61 -38.57 -7.45 18.02
C LYS A 61 -38.48 -8.12 16.66
N GLU A 62 -37.61 -7.65 15.80
CA GLU A 62 -37.39 -8.16 14.44
C GLU A 62 -35.91 -8.40 14.15
N ASN A 63 -35.64 -9.14 13.07
CA ASN A 63 -34.26 -9.39 12.60
C ASN A 63 -33.75 -8.21 11.76
N HIS A 64 -32.45 -8.23 11.43
CA HIS A 64 -31.78 -7.22 10.61
C HIS A 64 -32.54 -6.98 9.30
N ILE A 65 -32.68 -5.70 8.96
CA ILE A 65 -33.33 -5.19 7.74
C ILE A 65 -32.34 -4.26 7.02
N ASP A 66 -32.27 -4.35 5.70
CA ASP A 66 -31.50 -3.40 4.89
C ASP A 66 -32.28 -2.09 4.76
N HIS A 67 -31.88 -1.08 5.51
CA HIS A 67 -32.49 0.26 5.51
C HIS A 67 -31.80 1.20 4.51
N ALA A 68 -30.58 0.90 4.09
CA ALA A 68 -29.79 1.78 3.21
C ALA A 68 -30.42 1.95 1.83
N ILE A 69 -31.07 0.89 1.33
CA ILE A 69 -31.70 0.90 0.00
C ILE A 69 -32.85 1.89 -0.13
N VAL A 70 -33.57 2.21 0.94
CA VAL A 70 -34.76 3.08 0.91
C VAL A 70 -34.43 4.50 0.45
N GLY A 71 -33.31 5.06 0.93
CA GLY A 71 -32.84 6.38 0.48
C GLY A 71 -32.46 6.40 -0.99
N ALA A 72 -31.86 5.32 -1.49
CA ALA A 72 -31.53 5.19 -2.89
C ALA A 72 -32.77 5.05 -3.80
N TRP A 73 -33.76 4.26 -3.38
CA TRP A 73 -35.06 4.18 -4.09
C TRP A 73 -35.77 5.52 -4.17
N TYR A 74 -35.84 6.24 -3.04
CA TYR A 74 -36.48 7.55 -3.03
C TYR A 74 -35.78 8.53 -3.98
N LEU A 75 -34.46 8.54 -4.00
CA LEU A 75 -33.69 9.40 -4.90
C LEU A 75 -33.90 9.02 -6.38
N ASN A 76 -34.00 7.72 -6.68
CA ASN A 76 -34.24 7.19 -8.01
C ASN A 76 -35.67 7.53 -8.51
N ASP A 77 -36.68 7.31 -7.67
CA ASP A 77 -38.08 7.64 -7.99
C ASP A 77 -38.24 9.15 -8.27
N GLU A 78 -37.64 10.01 -7.45
CA GLU A 78 -37.65 11.46 -7.65
C GLU A 78 -36.93 11.84 -8.95
N TYR A 79 -35.85 11.16 -9.32
CA TYR A 79 -35.11 11.44 -10.57
C TYR A 79 -35.98 11.17 -11.80
N PHE A 80 -36.70 10.06 -11.85
CA PHE A 80 -37.52 9.68 -13.02
C PHE A 80 -38.91 10.32 -13.05
N ASN A 81 -39.50 10.61 -11.89
CA ASN A 81 -40.87 11.10 -11.80
C ASN A 81 -40.98 12.63 -11.75
N CYS A 82 -39.89 13.37 -11.49
CA CYS A 82 -39.92 14.81 -11.45
C CYS A 82 -39.72 15.45 -12.81
N ALA A 83 -40.46 16.52 -13.07
CA ALA A 83 -40.35 17.32 -14.32
C ALA A 83 -38.98 18.01 -14.45
N LYS A 84 -38.26 18.16 -13.38
CA LYS A 84 -36.91 18.74 -13.33
C LYS A 84 -36.03 17.86 -12.45
N HIS A 85 -35.03 17.23 -13.07
CA HIS A 85 -34.07 16.40 -12.34
C HIS A 85 -33.24 17.25 -11.36
N TYR A 86 -32.82 16.68 -10.23
CA TYR A 86 -31.96 17.36 -9.27
C TYR A 86 -30.51 17.51 -9.77
N THR A 87 -30.13 16.74 -10.78
CA THR A 87 -28.89 16.86 -11.56
C THR A 87 -29.16 16.50 -13.02
N ASP A 88 -28.48 17.14 -13.94
CA ASP A 88 -28.53 16.81 -15.38
C ASP A 88 -27.49 15.70 -15.72
N ASP A 89 -26.60 15.37 -14.81
CA ASP A 89 -25.56 14.36 -14.99
C ASP A 89 -26.01 12.99 -14.49
N VAL A 90 -26.29 12.09 -15.42
CA VAL A 90 -26.72 10.71 -15.12
C VAL A 90 -25.72 9.96 -14.26
N TRP A 91 -24.40 10.15 -14.48
CA TRP A 91 -23.40 9.49 -13.69
C TRP A 91 -23.35 9.98 -12.22
N ILE A 92 -23.70 11.24 -11.98
CA ILE A 92 -23.85 11.78 -10.59
C ILE A 92 -25.05 11.13 -9.92
N HIS A 93 -26.16 10.96 -10.65
CA HIS A 93 -27.31 10.22 -10.12
C HIS A 93 -26.91 8.78 -9.75
N ALA A 94 -26.27 8.04 -10.66
CA ALA A 94 -25.79 6.69 -10.40
C ALA A 94 -24.85 6.62 -9.17
N LEU A 95 -23.93 7.59 -9.06
CA LEU A 95 -23.04 7.71 -7.90
C LEU A 95 -23.81 7.91 -6.58
N CYS A 96 -24.77 8.83 -6.57
CA CYS A 96 -25.55 9.10 -5.35
C CYS A 96 -26.31 7.86 -4.88
N CYS A 97 -27.00 7.16 -5.80
CA CYS A 97 -27.72 5.93 -5.49
C CYS A 97 -26.76 4.83 -4.97
N ALA A 98 -25.62 4.63 -5.65
CA ALA A 98 -24.62 3.64 -5.26
C ALA A 98 -24.02 3.95 -3.86
N ALA A 99 -23.71 5.22 -3.59
CA ALA A 99 -23.12 5.64 -2.32
C ALA A 99 -24.10 5.46 -1.16
N ILE A 100 -25.37 5.87 -1.34
CA ILE A 100 -26.39 5.71 -0.32
C ILE A 100 -26.62 4.23 -0.01
N ARG A 101 -26.79 3.39 -1.05
CA ARG A 101 -27.04 1.97 -0.90
C ARG A 101 -25.87 1.23 -0.22
N GLY A 102 -24.65 1.62 -0.55
CA GLY A 102 -23.43 0.88 -0.18
C GLY A 102 -22.80 1.27 1.16
N HIS A 103 -23.29 2.29 1.87
CA HIS A 103 -22.55 2.92 2.98
C HIS A 103 -22.20 1.99 4.15
N HIS A 104 -22.93 0.89 4.35
CA HIS A 104 -22.62 -0.14 5.35
C HIS A 104 -21.79 -1.30 4.80
N SER A 105 -21.60 -1.41 3.50
CA SER A 105 -20.95 -2.56 2.86
C SER A 105 -19.88 -2.16 1.86
N GLU A 106 -20.31 -1.85 0.64
CA GLU A 106 -19.40 -1.55 -0.48
C GLU A 106 -20.05 -0.64 -1.52
N LEU A 107 -19.22 0.19 -2.17
CA LEU A 107 -19.63 0.97 -3.34
C LEU A 107 -19.70 0.03 -4.55
N CYS A 108 -20.89 -0.11 -5.14
CA CYS A 108 -21.15 -1.00 -6.27
C CYS A 108 -21.76 -0.26 -7.46
N GLY A 109 -21.62 -0.84 -8.64
CA GLY A 109 -22.31 -0.43 -9.86
C GLY A 109 -21.39 0.18 -10.89
N ARG A 110 -21.96 0.36 -12.09
CA ARG A 110 -21.37 1.06 -13.22
C ARG A 110 -21.78 2.51 -13.19
N LEU A 111 -20.83 3.42 -13.22
CA LEU A 111 -21.08 4.86 -13.19
C LEU A 111 -21.20 5.46 -14.60
N ILE A 112 -20.74 4.74 -15.62
CA ILE A 112 -20.81 5.15 -17.03
C ILE A 112 -21.42 3.99 -17.81
N SER A 113 -22.60 4.20 -18.39
CA SER A 113 -23.24 3.23 -19.27
C SER A 113 -23.81 3.88 -20.51
N PRO A 114 -23.92 3.12 -21.64
CA PRO A 114 -24.60 3.59 -22.84
C PRO A 114 -26.12 3.75 -22.67
N SER A 115 -26.74 3.06 -21.71
CA SER A 115 -28.17 3.17 -21.42
C SER A 115 -28.42 3.54 -19.96
N LEU A 116 -29.51 4.28 -19.73
CA LEU A 116 -29.97 4.64 -18.40
C LEU A 116 -30.35 3.41 -17.58
N ASP A 117 -30.90 2.39 -18.25
CA ASP A 117 -31.39 1.16 -17.62
C ASP A 117 -30.24 0.37 -16.93
N ASP A 118 -29.03 0.44 -17.50
CA ASP A 118 -27.83 -0.20 -16.89
C ASP A 118 -27.28 0.55 -15.67
N LEU A 119 -27.69 1.81 -15.46
CA LEU A 119 -27.22 2.67 -14.36
C LEU A 119 -28.21 2.72 -13.21
N CYS A 120 -29.44 2.30 -13.48
CA CYS A 120 -30.53 2.31 -12.50
C CYS A 120 -30.36 1.18 -11.50
N LEU A 121 -30.98 1.36 -10.34
CA LEU A 121 -31.22 0.24 -9.43
C LEU A 121 -31.95 -0.84 -10.23
N PRO A 122 -31.55 -2.12 -10.12
CA PRO A 122 -32.24 -3.21 -10.82
C PRO A 122 -33.73 -3.13 -10.60
N ASP A 123 -34.53 -3.47 -11.62
CA ASP A 123 -35.98 -3.54 -11.54
C ASP A 123 -36.43 -4.47 -10.42
N ASP A 124 -37.61 -4.19 -9.85
CA ASP A 124 -38.20 -4.95 -8.73
C ASP A 124 -38.30 -6.47 -8.98
N ASP A 125 -38.36 -6.91 -10.26
CA ASP A 125 -38.45 -8.31 -10.65
C ASP A 125 -37.07 -9.01 -10.77
N GLU A 126 -35.99 -8.28 -10.98
CA GLU A 126 -34.60 -8.78 -10.95
C GLU A 126 -33.98 -8.72 -9.55
N TYR A 127 -34.61 -8.01 -8.61
CA TYR A 127 -34.30 -8.16 -7.19
C TYR A 127 -34.91 -9.45 -6.61
N ASP A 128 -34.51 -10.56 -7.15
CA ASP A 128 -34.09 -11.65 -6.29
C ASP A 128 -32.90 -11.10 -5.51
N ILE A 129 -33.20 -10.30 -4.48
CA ILE A 129 -32.22 -9.83 -3.51
C ILE A 129 -31.40 -11.06 -3.21
N PRO A 130 -30.08 -11.06 -3.53
CA PRO A 130 -29.28 -12.22 -3.20
C PRO A 130 -29.55 -12.48 -1.74
N LEU A 131 -30.06 -13.67 -1.47
CA LEU A 131 -30.30 -14.14 -0.12
C LEU A 131 -29.04 -13.71 0.62
N ASN A 132 -29.14 -12.87 1.66
CA ASN A 132 -28.00 -12.63 2.51
C ASN A 132 -27.41 -14.01 2.84
N SER A 133 -26.16 -14.09 3.27
CA SER A 133 -25.49 -15.34 3.63
C SER A 133 -26.31 -16.33 4.50
N ASN A 134 -27.50 -15.95 4.90
CA ASN A 134 -28.46 -16.66 5.74
C ASN A 134 -29.78 -17.02 5.03
N GLY A 135 -29.90 -16.86 3.72
CA GLY A 135 -31.08 -17.29 2.95
C GLY A 135 -32.35 -16.50 3.21
N LYS A 136 -32.30 -15.30 3.78
CA LYS A 136 -33.46 -14.47 4.05
C LYS A 136 -33.54 -13.28 3.12
N ARG A 137 -34.64 -13.15 2.38
CA ARG A 137 -35.03 -11.96 1.64
C ARG A 137 -35.29 -10.82 2.59
N SER A 138 -34.64 -9.69 2.45
CA SER A 138 -35.04 -8.46 3.10
C SER A 138 -36.17 -7.82 2.27
N ALA A 139 -37.39 -8.22 2.47
CA ALA A 139 -38.52 -7.60 1.84
C ALA A 139 -38.84 -6.28 2.56
N LEU A 140 -38.18 -5.19 2.16
CA LEU A 140 -38.40 -3.86 2.74
C LEU A 140 -39.45 -3.05 1.99
N ARG A 141 -39.90 -3.44 0.81
CA ARG A 141 -40.93 -2.71 0.10
C ARG A 141 -42.30 -3.09 0.64
N ASP A 142 -42.63 -2.58 1.81
CA ASP A 142 -44.02 -2.34 2.17
C ASP A 142 -44.38 -0.99 1.57
N GLU A 143 -45.20 -0.98 0.52
CA GLU A 143 -45.54 0.23 -0.21
C GLU A 143 -46.08 1.34 0.72
N ALA A 144 -46.83 0.98 1.74
CA ALA A 144 -47.41 1.93 2.69
C ALA A 144 -46.32 2.60 3.57
N GLU A 145 -45.35 1.84 4.10
CA GLU A 145 -44.23 2.41 4.86
C GLU A 145 -43.31 3.26 3.97
N TYR A 146 -43.05 2.82 2.73
CA TYR A 146 -42.27 3.58 1.77
C TYR A 146 -42.95 4.92 1.44
N ASP A 147 -44.26 4.93 1.18
CA ASP A 147 -45.03 6.14 0.87
C ASP A 147 -44.98 7.15 2.03
N GLU A 148 -45.05 6.69 3.28
CA GLU A 148 -44.91 7.57 4.45
C GLU A 148 -43.52 8.19 4.53
N VAL A 149 -42.47 7.41 4.28
CA VAL A 149 -41.08 7.89 4.29
C VAL A 149 -40.84 8.87 3.13
N ALA A 150 -41.36 8.58 1.93
CA ALA A 150 -41.28 9.44 0.76
C ALA A 150 -42.01 10.77 0.98
N ALA A 151 -43.23 10.74 1.53
CA ALA A 151 -44.01 11.93 1.86
C ALA A 151 -43.28 12.82 2.90
N TYR A 152 -42.63 12.21 3.89
CA TYR A 152 -41.76 12.94 4.83
C TYR A 152 -40.61 13.61 4.10
N ALA A 153 -39.86 12.87 3.27
CA ALA A 153 -38.70 13.38 2.56
C ALA A 153 -39.06 14.56 1.64
N GLN A 154 -40.20 14.48 0.94
CA GLN A 154 -40.75 15.57 0.12
C GLN A 154 -41.11 16.79 0.99
N THR A 155 -41.82 16.58 2.12
CA THR A 155 -42.20 17.65 3.05
C THR A 155 -40.99 18.38 3.59
N GLN A 156 -39.94 17.65 3.94
CA GLN A 156 -38.68 18.23 4.42
C GLN A 156 -37.77 18.75 3.30
N LYS A 157 -38.13 18.51 2.04
CA LYS A 157 -37.33 18.90 0.85
C LYS A 157 -35.89 18.40 0.95
N LEU A 158 -35.71 17.12 1.27
CA LEU A 158 -34.40 16.52 1.50
C LEU A 158 -33.51 16.52 0.23
N ILE A 159 -34.10 16.47 -0.96
CA ILE A 159 -33.37 16.58 -2.24
C ILE A 159 -33.22 18.06 -2.59
N SER A 160 -31.98 18.51 -2.70
CA SER A 160 -31.61 19.82 -3.21
C SER A 160 -31.15 19.74 -4.65
N GLN A 161 -31.44 20.77 -5.45
CA GLN A 161 -30.92 20.89 -6.80
C GLN A 161 -29.40 21.00 -6.72
N LEU A 162 -28.68 20.13 -7.41
CA LEU A 162 -27.23 20.22 -7.57
C LEU A 162 -26.86 21.10 -8.77
N SER A 163 -25.83 21.87 -8.63
CA SER A 163 -25.23 22.73 -9.65
C SER A 163 -23.79 22.29 -9.94
N ASN A 164 -23.17 22.87 -10.95
CA ASN A 164 -21.76 22.63 -11.26
C ASN A 164 -20.78 23.16 -10.16
N GLU A 165 -21.31 23.85 -9.15
CA GLU A 165 -20.53 24.28 -7.97
C GLU A 165 -20.53 23.20 -6.86
N ASP A 166 -21.42 22.21 -6.97
CA ASP A 166 -21.61 21.16 -5.98
C ASP A 166 -20.80 19.88 -6.30
N TYR A 167 -20.18 19.81 -7.47
CA TYR A 167 -19.26 18.74 -7.88
C TYR A 167 -18.40 19.17 -9.07
N PRO A 168 -17.15 18.66 -9.22
CA PRO A 168 -16.29 19.02 -10.35
C PRO A 168 -16.80 18.43 -11.66
N THR A 169 -16.67 19.19 -12.75
CA THR A 169 -16.95 18.69 -14.10
C THR A 169 -15.81 17.78 -14.55
N ILE A 170 -16.03 16.48 -14.55
CA ILE A 170 -15.04 15.49 -15.00
C ILE A 170 -15.41 15.01 -16.41
N ASP A 171 -14.44 15.06 -17.34
CA ASP A 171 -14.62 14.64 -18.72
C ASP A 171 -15.11 13.18 -18.80
N ARG A 172 -16.08 12.93 -19.70
CA ARG A 172 -16.58 11.57 -19.99
C ARG A 172 -15.50 10.65 -20.55
N THR A 173 -14.45 11.19 -21.14
CA THR A 173 -13.30 10.44 -21.66
C THR A 173 -12.29 10.07 -20.58
N ASN A 174 -12.50 10.48 -19.31
CA ASN A 174 -11.64 10.16 -18.16
C ASN A 174 -12.41 9.32 -17.13
N PRO A 175 -12.70 8.04 -17.41
CA PRO A 175 -13.44 7.17 -16.51
C PRO A 175 -12.67 6.87 -15.22
N GLU A 176 -11.34 6.86 -15.26
CA GLU A 176 -10.50 6.65 -14.09
C GLU A 176 -10.66 7.79 -13.06
N ALA A 177 -10.75 9.04 -13.53
CA ALA A 177 -11.02 10.19 -12.67
C ALA A 177 -12.43 10.13 -12.06
N ARG A 178 -13.45 9.74 -12.85
CA ARG A 178 -14.81 9.55 -12.33
C ARG A 178 -14.89 8.47 -11.27
N MET A 179 -14.18 7.37 -11.50
CA MET A 179 -14.13 6.25 -10.58
C MET A 179 -13.43 6.63 -9.26
N LEU A 180 -12.34 7.42 -9.32
CA LEU A 180 -11.71 7.98 -8.15
C LEU A 180 -12.65 8.95 -7.41
N TYR A 181 -13.29 9.86 -8.14
CA TYR A 181 -14.23 10.81 -7.57
C TYR A 181 -15.37 10.13 -6.81
N ALA A 182 -15.93 9.07 -7.39
CA ALA A 182 -17.00 8.30 -6.74
C ALA A 182 -16.55 7.72 -5.39
N ARG A 183 -15.33 7.18 -5.33
CA ARG A 183 -14.74 6.67 -4.09
C ARG A 183 -14.48 7.78 -3.08
N MET A 184 -14.04 8.95 -3.52
CA MET A 184 -13.82 10.12 -2.66
C MET A 184 -15.13 10.62 -2.04
N ALA A 185 -16.19 10.78 -2.84
CA ALA A 185 -17.52 11.17 -2.35
C ALA A 185 -18.10 10.12 -1.39
N PHE A 186 -17.98 8.84 -1.73
CA PHE A 186 -18.39 7.74 -0.85
C PHE A 186 -17.60 7.73 0.46
N SER A 187 -16.30 7.98 0.41
CA SER A 187 -15.43 8.11 1.58
C SER A 187 -15.93 9.19 2.54
N CYS A 188 -16.37 10.34 2.02
CA CYS A 188 -16.93 11.42 2.84
C CYS A 188 -18.17 10.95 3.60
N LEU A 189 -19.09 10.25 2.92
CA LEU A 189 -20.29 9.73 3.56
C LEU A 189 -19.95 8.71 4.65
N VAL A 190 -19.17 7.69 4.31
CA VAL A 190 -18.86 6.59 5.23
C VAL A 190 -18.10 7.09 6.46
N ASP A 191 -17.10 7.96 6.26
CA ASP A 191 -16.36 8.48 7.43
C ASP A 191 -17.21 9.41 8.28
N ALA A 192 -18.11 10.19 7.68
CA ALA A 192 -19.05 11.04 8.41
C ALA A 192 -20.03 10.21 9.28
N ASP A 193 -20.60 9.15 8.71
CA ASP A 193 -21.53 8.23 9.41
C ASP A 193 -20.84 7.51 10.59
N TYR A 194 -19.68 6.89 10.33
CA TYR A 194 -18.90 6.22 11.38
C TYR A 194 -18.44 7.18 12.48
N THR A 195 -18.08 8.42 12.12
CA THR A 195 -17.66 9.44 13.08
C THR A 195 -18.86 9.93 13.92
N ALA A 196 -20.03 10.13 13.31
CA ALA A 196 -21.25 10.50 14.01
C ALA A 196 -21.67 9.40 15.02
N THR A 197 -21.67 8.14 14.57
CA THR A 197 -21.97 6.97 15.42
C THR A 197 -20.99 6.83 16.59
N ALA A 198 -19.68 7.03 16.34
CA ALA A 198 -18.66 6.97 17.38
C ALA A 198 -18.79 8.13 18.38
N SER A 199 -19.10 9.34 17.90
CA SER A 199 -19.36 10.53 18.73
C SER A 199 -20.53 10.28 19.69
N PHE A 200 -21.65 9.76 19.19
CA PHE A 200 -22.79 9.41 20.02
C PHE A 200 -22.44 8.33 21.06
N SER A 201 -21.76 7.26 20.65
CA SER A 201 -21.39 6.13 21.53
C SER A 201 -20.42 6.55 22.64
N SER A 202 -19.49 7.46 22.36
CA SER A 202 -18.50 7.96 23.31
C SER A 202 -18.97 9.20 24.11
N GLN A 203 -20.09 9.81 23.75
CA GLN A 203 -20.60 11.08 24.28
C GLN A 203 -19.58 12.23 24.17
N LYS A 204 -18.77 12.21 23.09
CA LYS A 204 -17.79 13.25 22.79
C LYS A 204 -18.09 13.88 21.44
N GLU A 205 -18.01 15.20 21.35
CA GLU A 205 -18.03 15.87 20.05
C GLU A 205 -16.85 15.41 19.20
N PRO A 206 -17.02 15.27 17.87
CA PRO A 206 -15.92 14.97 16.97
C PRO A 206 -14.79 16.00 17.12
N ASP A 207 -13.57 15.53 17.28
CA ASP A 207 -12.40 16.41 17.34
C ASP A 207 -12.20 17.18 16.02
N ALA A 208 -11.56 18.35 16.14
CA ALA A 208 -11.07 19.03 14.95
C ALA A 208 -10.00 18.19 14.26
N GLU A 209 -10.01 18.16 12.92
CA GLU A 209 -8.98 17.45 12.16
C GLU A 209 -7.59 17.97 12.46
N ARG A 210 -6.62 17.05 12.51
CA ARG A 210 -5.21 17.34 12.74
C ARG A 210 -4.57 17.75 11.43
N VAL A 211 -4.38 19.05 11.25
CA VAL A 211 -3.75 19.61 10.05
C VAL A 211 -2.29 19.95 10.28
N ILE A 212 -1.54 20.00 9.19
CA ILE A 212 -0.12 20.32 9.20
C ILE A 212 0.12 21.81 9.52
N CYS A 213 1.18 22.11 10.28
CA CYS A 213 1.71 23.45 10.47
C CYS A 213 3.06 23.57 9.73
N PRO A 214 3.08 23.91 8.43
CA PRO A 214 4.27 23.76 7.59
C PRO A 214 5.47 24.57 8.07
N ASP A 215 5.28 25.80 8.54
CA ASP A 215 6.38 26.67 9.02
C ASP A 215 7.06 26.11 10.27
N GLU A 216 6.28 25.59 11.22
CA GLU A 216 6.81 24.96 12.42
C GLU A 216 7.57 23.68 12.05
N MET A 217 6.98 22.85 11.18
CA MET A 217 7.56 21.58 10.77
C MET A 217 8.82 21.78 9.93
N LEU A 218 8.88 22.77 9.04
CA LEU A 218 10.11 23.14 8.32
C LEU A 218 11.22 23.55 9.29
N THR A 219 10.88 24.35 10.31
CA THR A 219 11.85 24.74 11.35
C THR A 219 12.40 23.51 12.08
N LYS A 220 11.54 22.58 12.48
CA LYS A 220 11.93 21.33 13.13
C LYS A 220 12.79 20.45 12.22
N LEU A 221 12.40 20.28 10.94
CA LEU A 221 13.15 19.50 9.95
C LEU A 221 14.56 20.08 9.75
N HIS A 222 14.69 21.41 9.61
CA HIS A 222 15.96 22.07 9.46
C HIS A 222 16.84 21.91 10.71
N GLN A 223 16.28 22.00 11.91
CA GLN A 223 17.00 21.74 13.17
C GLN A 223 17.50 20.29 13.24
N TYR A 224 16.64 19.33 12.89
CA TYR A 224 17.00 17.92 12.87
C TYR A 224 18.12 17.64 11.85
N ARG A 225 17.97 18.15 10.61
CA ARG A 225 18.99 18.03 9.57
C ARG A 225 20.33 18.66 9.99
N ASN A 226 20.30 19.84 10.61
CA ASN A 226 21.51 20.47 11.12
C ASN A 226 22.18 19.68 12.23
N SER A 227 21.44 18.96 13.06
CA SER A 227 22.01 18.06 14.06
C SER A 227 22.78 16.89 13.40
N ILE A 228 22.21 16.31 12.33
CA ILE A 228 22.88 15.26 11.55
C ILE A 228 24.16 15.80 10.91
N ILE A 229 24.10 16.99 10.29
CA ILE A 229 25.29 17.63 9.66
C ILE A 229 26.41 17.85 10.70
N ARG A 230 26.07 18.27 11.93
CA ARG A 230 27.05 18.44 13.04
C ARG A 230 27.69 17.10 13.41
N ILE A 231 26.88 16.05 13.61
CA ILE A 231 27.41 14.70 13.92
C ILE A 231 28.38 14.22 12.82
N VAL A 232 28.05 14.46 11.55
CA VAL A 232 28.91 14.10 10.42
C VAL A 232 30.18 14.96 10.42
N ALA A 233 30.09 16.25 10.77
CA ALA A 233 31.25 17.13 10.88
C ALA A 233 32.17 16.71 12.04
N ASP A 234 31.62 16.42 13.20
CA ASP A 234 32.37 15.96 14.36
C ASP A 234 33.08 14.60 14.14
N SER A 235 32.55 13.79 13.22
CA SER A 235 33.19 12.54 12.77
C SER A 235 34.28 12.74 11.72
N GLY A 236 34.58 13.98 11.29
CA GLY A 236 35.57 14.32 10.26
C GLY A 236 35.12 13.98 8.83
N LYS A 237 33.86 13.63 8.62
CA LYS A 237 33.32 13.18 7.32
C LYS A 237 32.54 14.28 6.57
N ALA A 238 32.54 15.52 7.05
CA ALA A 238 31.76 16.61 6.43
C ALA A 238 32.19 16.90 4.99
N GLU A 239 33.48 16.83 4.71
CA GLU A 239 34.08 17.12 3.39
C GLU A 239 33.94 15.96 2.39
N LEU A 240 33.35 14.83 2.80
CA LEU A 240 33.12 13.74 1.83
C LEU A 240 32.22 14.23 0.70
N PRO A 241 32.61 14.03 -0.56
CA PRO A 241 31.87 14.53 -1.72
C PRO A 241 30.41 14.04 -1.80
N ILE A 242 30.12 12.87 -1.24
CA ILE A 242 28.74 12.38 -1.15
C ILE A 242 27.83 13.31 -0.32
N ASN A 243 28.37 14.01 0.69
CA ASN A 243 27.60 14.94 1.50
C ASN A 243 27.29 16.25 0.74
N GLN A 244 28.18 16.65 -0.18
CA GLN A 244 27.89 17.76 -1.08
C GLN A 244 26.74 17.40 -2.04
N LEU A 245 26.77 16.19 -2.61
CA LEU A 245 25.68 15.71 -3.47
C LEU A 245 24.34 15.60 -2.71
N ARG A 246 24.35 15.12 -1.46
CA ARG A 246 23.16 15.12 -0.57
C ARG A 246 22.60 16.53 -0.36
N ASN A 247 23.46 17.52 -0.20
CA ASN A 247 23.04 18.91 -0.05
C ASN A 247 22.47 19.50 -1.35
N GLU A 248 23.01 19.13 -2.52
CA GLU A 248 22.45 19.55 -3.81
C GLU A 248 21.05 18.99 -4.02
N VAL A 249 20.83 17.69 -3.80
CA VAL A 249 19.52 17.03 -3.89
C VAL A 249 18.51 17.68 -2.93
N TYR A 250 18.91 17.95 -1.69
CA TYR A 250 18.06 18.62 -0.71
C TYR A 250 17.69 20.05 -1.13
N ARG A 251 18.64 20.81 -1.65
CA ARG A 251 18.42 22.18 -2.15
C ARG A 251 17.45 22.19 -3.32
N ASP A 252 17.60 21.28 -4.29
CA ASP A 252 16.72 21.18 -5.45
C ASP A 252 15.29 20.86 -5.01
N ALA A 253 15.13 19.96 -4.05
CA ALA A 253 13.84 19.63 -3.43
C ALA A 253 13.19 20.85 -2.75
N SER A 254 13.97 21.63 -1.99
CA SER A 254 13.48 22.85 -1.32
C SER A 254 13.02 23.91 -2.34
N ILE A 255 13.80 24.13 -3.41
CA ILE A 255 13.48 25.13 -4.45
C ILE A 255 12.23 24.70 -5.21
N ARG A 256 12.18 23.45 -5.69
CA ARG A 256 11.05 22.93 -6.48
C ARG A 256 9.78 22.72 -5.65
N GLY A 257 9.91 22.51 -4.36
CA GLY A 257 8.78 22.44 -3.42
C GLY A 257 7.93 23.72 -3.37
N ASN A 258 8.48 24.87 -3.77
CA ASN A 258 7.73 26.12 -3.93
C ASN A 258 6.95 26.22 -5.27
N GLY A 259 6.81 25.12 -5.99
CA GLY A 259 6.03 25.07 -7.24
C GLY A 259 4.52 24.96 -7.04
N PRO A 260 3.74 25.01 -8.13
CA PRO A 260 2.28 24.82 -8.09
C PRO A 260 1.91 23.38 -7.74
N VAL A 261 0.62 23.16 -7.48
CA VAL A 261 0.04 21.81 -7.41
C VAL A 261 0.31 21.07 -8.73
N GLY A 262 0.70 19.81 -8.66
CA GLY A 262 1.03 19.07 -9.87
C GLY A 262 1.58 17.67 -9.61
N PHE A 263 2.03 17.03 -10.69
CA PHE A 263 2.69 15.74 -10.63
C PHE A 263 4.20 15.92 -10.82
N TYR A 264 4.98 15.43 -9.87
CA TYR A 264 6.44 15.61 -9.80
C TYR A 264 7.16 14.27 -9.77
N THR A 265 8.45 14.30 -10.18
CA THR A 265 9.39 13.18 -10.01
C THR A 265 10.67 13.64 -9.33
N MET A 266 11.26 12.79 -8.52
CA MET A 266 12.60 12.95 -7.97
C MET A 266 13.46 11.76 -8.37
N THR A 267 14.31 11.96 -9.37
CA THR A 267 15.23 10.93 -9.87
C THR A 267 16.62 11.16 -9.29
N ALA A 268 16.98 10.38 -8.27
CA ALA A 268 18.27 10.50 -7.60
C ALA A 268 18.83 9.14 -7.17
N PRO A 269 20.16 8.92 -7.23
CA PRO A 269 20.79 7.66 -6.85
C PRO A 269 20.47 7.22 -5.41
N THR A 270 20.66 5.94 -5.11
CA THR A 270 20.54 5.41 -3.75
C THR A 270 21.59 6.06 -2.82
N GLY A 271 21.26 6.26 -1.56
CA GLY A 271 22.21 6.83 -0.58
C GLY A 271 22.38 8.35 -0.63
N THR A 272 21.63 9.08 -1.50
CA THR A 272 21.64 10.54 -1.59
C THR A 272 20.75 11.25 -0.56
N ALA A 273 20.33 10.54 0.51
CA ALA A 273 19.47 11.05 1.58
C ALA A 273 18.10 11.55 1.09
N LYS A 274 17.48 10.83 0.15
CA LYS A 274 16.16 11.15 -0.42
C LYS A 274 15.08 11.37 0.63
N THR A 275 15.04 10.57 1.70
CA THR A 275 13.98 10.64 2.74
C THR A 275 13.77 12.05 3.29
N LEU A 276 14.85 12.77 3.66
CA LEU A 276 14.74 14.15 4.15
C LEU A 276 14.44 15.15 3.04
N ALA A 277 14.97 14.93 1.82
CA ALA A 277 14.70 15.78 0.68
C ALA A 277 13.22 15.69 0.23
N LEU A 278 12.62 14.49 0.25
CA LEU A 278 11.20 14.27 -0.04
C LEU A 278 10.31 14.99 0.96
N MET A 279 10.65 14.92 2.25
CA MET A 279 9.90 15.63 3.30
C MET A 279 10.07 17.15 3.19
N GLU A 280 11.26 17.64 2.85
CA GLU A 280 11.48 19.07 2.57
C GLU A 280 10.59 19.56 1.42
N PHE A 281 10.60 18.83 0.28
CA PHE A 281 9.73 19.15 -0.84
C PHE A 281 8.25 19.18 -0.42
N ALA A 282 7.79 18.14 0.29
CA ALA A 282 6.40 18.02 0.69
C ALA A 282 5.97 19.14 1.65
N LEU A 283 6.83 19.54 2.59
CA LEU A 283 6.56 20.66 3.50
C LEU A 283 6.55 22.02 2.78
N GLN A 284 7.44 22.23 1.82
CA GLN A 284 7.42 23.45 0.98
C GLN A 284 6.14 23.49 0.13
N GLN A 285 5.71 22.36 -0.44
CA GLN A 285 4.42 22.24 -1.14
C GLN A 285 3.24 22.54 -0.21
N ALA A 286 3.24 21.98 1.00
CA ALA A 286 2.20 22.22 1.99
C ALA A 286 2.14 23.70 2.40
N LYS A 287 3.29 24.34 2.56
CA LYS A 287 3.37 25.79 2.85
C LYS A 287 2.84 26.63 1.69
N ARG A 288 3.25 26.32 0.46
CA ARG A 288 2.93 27.11 -0.74
C ARG A 288 1.47 26.96 -1.15
N ASN A 289 0.92 25.76 -1.06
CA ASN A 289 -0.39 25.39 -1.59
C ASN A 289 -1.42 25.16 -0.47
N HIS A 290 -1.08 25.40 0.80
CA HIS A 290 -1.96 25.28 1.97
C HIS A 290 -2.54 23.88 2.16
N PHE A 291 -1.73 22.84 1.97
CA PHE A 291 -2.17 21.48 2.20
C PHE A 291 -2.40 21.16 3.68
N ASP A 292 -3.33 20.25 3.93
CA ASP A 292 -3.70 19.81 5.28
C ASP A 292 -2.76 18.73 5.81
N ARG A 293 -2.15 17.92 4.93
CA ARG A 293 -1.35 16.76 5.33
C ARG A 293 -0.34 16.30 4.29
N ILE A 294 0.60 15.44 4.73
CA ILE A 294 1.57 14.75 3.88
C ILE A 294 1.36 13.25 4.05
N ILE A 295 1.25 12.51 2.93
CA ILE A 295 1.10 11.07 2.91
C ILE A 295 2.31 10.47 2.20
N VAL A 296 3.10 9.68 2.94
CA VAL A 296 4.30 8.99 2.42
C VAL A 296 3.96 7.52 2.21
N VAL A 297 4.07 7.08 0.97
CA VAL A 297 3.74 5.72 0.53
C VAL A 297 5.03 4.95 0.22
N LEU A 298 5.22 3.82 0.88
CA LEU A 298 6.43 3.01 0.82
C LEU A 298 6.11 1.56 0.40
N PRO A 299 6.95 0.89 -0.40
CA PRO A 299 6.61 -0.44 -0.93
C PRO A 299 6.72 -1.58 0.08
N TYR A 300 7.55 -1.45 1.11
CA TYR A 300 7.90 -2.56 2.01
C TYR A 300 7.74 -2.19 3.48
N LEU A 301 7.23 -3.13 4.28
CA LEU A 301 7.04 -2.98 5.72
C LEU A 301 8.34 -2.62 6.48
N SER A 302 9.48 -3.16 6.04
CA SER A 302 10.79 -2.89 6.66
C SER A 302 11.23 -1.43 6.57
N ILE A 303 10.76 -0.70 5.56
CA ILE A 303 11.13 0.72 5.34
C ILE A 303 10.21 1.66 6.11
N ILE A 304 8.97 1.24 6.35
CA ILE A 304 7.94 2.10 6.96
C ILE A 304 8.36 2.51 8.36
N SER A 305 8.63 1.55 9.24
CA SER A 305 9.00 1.84 10.62
C SER A 305 10.29 2.67 10.69
N GLN A 306 11.24 2.43 9.79
CA GLN A 306 12.48 3.23 9.71
C GLN A 306 12.19 4.68 9.30
N ASN A 307 11.39 4.90 8.26
CA ASN A 307 11.06 6.25 7.82
C ASN A 307 10.16 6.97 8.84
N ALA A 308 9.16 6.28 9.39
CA ALA A 308 8.31 6.82 10.44
C ALA A 308 9.12 7.25 11.66
N GLU A 309 10.11 6.44 12.07
CA GLU A 309 11.02 6.78 13.18
C GLU A 309 11.88 8.01 12.86
N GLU A 310 12.41 8.15 11.64
CA GLU A 310 13.15 9.34 11.22
C GLU A 310 12.27 10.60 11.28
N TYR A 311 11.01 10.52 10.82
CA TYR A 311 10.08 11.63 10.91
C TYR A 311 9.65 11.92 12.35
N ARG A 312 9.46 10.90 13.20
CA ARG A 312 9.19 11.10 14.64
C ARG A 312 10.34 11.78 15.37
N LYS A 313 11.59 11.50 15.02
CA LYS A 313 12.76 12.22 15.55
C LYS A 313 12.75 13.69 15.18
N ALA A 314 12.29 14.02 13.97
CA ALA A 314 12.20 15.40 13.53
C ALA A 314 10.99 16.13 14.14
N PHE A 315 9.79 15.53 14.15
CA PHE A 315 8.54 16.23 14.43
C PHE A 315 7.88 15.88 15.75
N GLY A 316 8.26 14.78 16.39
CA GLY A 316 7.59 14.21 17.56
C GLY A 316 6.62 13.07 17.21
N ALA A 317 6.35 12.21 18.19
CA ALA A 317 5.56 10.99 18.00
C ALA A 317 4.09 11.26 17.59
N ASP A 318 3.49 12.31 18.17
CA ASP A 318 2.07 12.63 17.94
C ASP A 318 1.76 13.21 16.55
N THR A 319 2.81 13.60 15.81
CA THR A 319 2.67 14.21 14.48
C THR A 319 2.64 13.16 13.36
N VAL A 320 3.21 11.97 13.60
CA VAL A 320 3.45 10.93 12.57
C VAL A 320 2.62 9.69 12.86
N LEU A 321 1.65 9.44 12.00
CA LEU A 321 0.87 8.20 11.98
C LEU A 321 1.54 7.18 11.07
N GLU A 322 1.85 6.00 11.60
CA GLU A 322 2.33 4.84 10.85
C GLU A 322 1.15 3.89 10.62
N ASP A 323 0.65 3.78 9.38
CA ASP A 323 -0.46 2.91 9.02
C ASP A 323 0.04 1.75 8.15
N ASP A 324 0.45 0.68 8.78
CA ASP A 324 0.82 -0.57 8.12
C ASP A 324 0.04 -1.77 8.67
N SER A 325 0.25 -2.96 8.10
CA SER A 325 -0.41 -4.17 8.58
C SER A 325 0.12 -4.64 9.94
N ASN A 326 1.27 -4.10 10.41
CA ASN A 326 1.94 -4.51 11.64
C ASN A 326 1.66 -3.57 12.83
N THR A 327 1.20 -2.35 12.56
CA THR A 327 0.98 -1.34 13.60
C THR A 327 -0.28 -1.66 14.39
N GLU A 328 -0.15 -1.76 15.71
CA GLU A 328 -1.27 -1.83 16.64
C GLU A 328 -1.57 -0.45 17.20
N PHE A 329 -2.83 -0.05 17.09
CA PHE A 329 -3.28 1.19 17.69
C PHE A 329 -4.10 0.89 18.95
N PRO A 330 -3.87 1.60 20.08
CA PRO A 330 -4.83 1.65 21.15
C PRO A 330 -6.20 2.05 20.60
N GLU A 331 -7.28 1.59 21.22
CA GLU A 331 -8.65 1.90 20.76
C GLU A 331 -8.87 3.41 20.55
N GLU A 332 -8.26 4.25 21.38
CA GLU A 332 -8.33 5.71 21.29
C GLU A 332 -7.64 6.26 20.03
N VAL A 333 -6.55 5.62 19.58
CA VAL A 333 -5.77 6.04 18.40
C VAL A 333 -6.33 5.40 17.12
N LYS A 334 -6.96 4.23 17.23
CA LYS A 334 -7.50 3.49 16.09
C LYS A 334 -8.52 4.30 15.29
N LEU A 335 -9.35 5.08 15.96
CA LEU A 335 -10.33 5.95 15.31
C LEU A 335 -9.65 6.95 14.36
N TYR A 336 -8.50 7.50 14.74
CA TYR A 336 -7.72 8.42 13.92
C TYR A 336 -6.93 7.70 12.82
N ALA A 337 -6.39 6.51 13.14
CA ALA A 337 -5.62 5.70 12.20
C ALA A 337 -6.48 5.20 11.03
N ASP A 338 -7.70 4.73 11.33
CA ASP A 338 -8.64 4.26 10.32
C ASP A 338 -9.07 5.35 9.35
N ARG A 339 -8.93 6.63 9.73
CA ARG A 339 -9.29 7.82 8.94
C ARG A 339 -8.10 8.52 8.29
N TRP A 340 -6.86 8.21 8.65
CA TRP A 340 -5.67 9.01 8.31
C TRP A 340 -5.71 10.46 8.85
N ASP A 341 -6.24 10.64 10.03
CA ASP A 341 -6.33 11.96 10.67
C ASP A 341 -5.02 12.29 11.42
N ALA A 342 -3.99 12.66 10.67
CA ALA A 342 -2.70 13.10 11.19
C ALA A 342 -2.00 14.05 10.20
N PRO A 343 -1.09 14.94 10.67
CA PRO A 343 -0.31 15.80 9.79
C PRO A 343 0.60 15.06 8.81
N VAL A 344 1.23 13.97 9.25
CA VAL A 344 2.08 13.10 8.43
C VAL A 344 1.63 11.65 8.59
N ILE A 345 1.29 11.03 7.48
CA ILE A 345 0.92 9.61 7.39
C ILE A 345 2.06 8.87 6.67
N VAL A 346 2.52 7.75 7.23
CA VAL A 346 3.46 6.84 6.58
C VAL A 346 2.75 5.50 6.41
N THR A 347 2.55 5.07 5.17
CA THR A 347 1.76 3.86 4.86
C THR A 347 2.41 2.98 3.81
N THR A 348 1.92 1.73 3.66
CA THR A 348 2.35 0.84 2.59
C THR A 348 1.71 1.17 1.26
N SER A 349 2.40 0.87 0.14
CA SER A 349 1.78 0.89 -1.18
C SER A 349 0.56 -0.03 -1.25
N VAL A 350 0.58 -1.17 -0.57
CA VAL A 350 -0.56 -2.09 -0.50
C VAL A 350 -1.78 -1.41 0.10
N LYS A 351 -1.69 -0.88 1.32
CA LYS A 351 -2.82 -0.18 1.96
C LYS A 351 -3.29 1.05 1.20
N PHE A 352 -2.36 1.81 0.63
CA PHE A 352 -2.69 2.97 -0.18
C PHE A 352 -3.51 2.56 -1.41
N PHE A 353 -3.04 1.58 -2.16
CA PHE A 353 -3.71 1.15 -3.37
C PHE A 353 -4.97 0.32 -3.11
N GLU A 354 -5.06 -0.41 -2.02
CA GLU A 354 -6.31 -1.00 -1.54
C GLU A 354 -7.37 0.07 -1.27
N ALA A 355 -7.00 1.19 -0.66
CA ALA A 355 -7.91 2.33 -0.49
C ALA A 355 -8.24 3.00 -1.84
N LEU A 356 -7.25 3.17 -2.74
CA LEU A 356 -7.44 3.81 -4.04
C LEU A 356 -8.34 2.99 -4.98
N GLY A 357 -8.16 1.68 -5.02
CA GLY A 357 -8.84 0.75 -5.95
C GLY A 357 -9.97 -0.06 -5.32
N GLY A 358 -10.09 -0.07 -4.00
CA GLY A 358 -11.12 -0.82 -3.28
C GLY A 358 -12.51 -0.21 -3.39
N ASN A 359 -13.51 -0.96 -2.93
CA ASN A 359 -14.90 -0.53 -2.89
C ASN A 359 -15.56 -0.72 -1.52
N MET A 360 -14.89 -1.41 -0.57
CA MET A 360 -15.41 -1.67 0.77
C MET A 360 -15.46 -0.40 1.63
N ALA A 361 -16.56 -0.17 2.33
CA ALA A 361 -16.82 1.04 3.11
C ALA A 361 -15.71 1.34 4.14
N VAL A 362 -15.32 0.37 4.96
CA VAL A 362 -14.36 0.60 6.06
C VAL A 362 -12.96 1.00 5.56
N PRO A 363 -12.33 0.31 4.60
CA PRO A 363 -11.05 0.74 4.03
C PRO A 363 -11.10 2.10 3.33
N LEU A 364 -12.26 2.46 2.75
CA LEU A 364 -12.43 3.72 2.03
C LEU A 364 -12.58 4.95 2.94
N ARG A 365 -12.83 4.81 4.25
CA ARG A 365 -12.98 5.95 5.18
C ARG A 365 -11.86 6.98 5.10
N LYS A 366 -10.66 6.54 4.80
CA LYS A 366 -9.45 7.38 4.74
C LYS A 366 -9.25 8.12 3.42
N LEU A 367 -9.96 7.72 2.34
CA LEU A 367 -9.60 8.12 0.98
C LEU A 367 -9.82 9.62 0.72
N HIS A 368 -10.88 10.23 1.28
CA HIS A 368 -11.15 11.66 1.12
C HIS A 368 -10.00 12.55 1.63
N HIS A 369 -9.15 12.04 2.53
CA HIS A 369 -7.95 12.72 2.99
C HIS A 369 -6.82 12.80 1.97
N LEU A 370 -7.00 12.20 0.78
CA LEU A 370 -6.11 12.48 -0.37
C LEU A 370 -6.35 13.88 -0.93
N ALA A 371 -7.53 14.47 -0.74
CA ALA A 371 -7.78 15.87 -1.14
C ALA A 371 -6.96 16.83 -0.27
N ASN A 372 -6.52 17.93 -0.88
CA ASN A 372 -5.72 18.97 -0.25
C ASN A 372 -4.45 18.44 0.47
N ALA A 373 -3.71 17.53 -0.18
CA ALA A 373 -2.57 16.82 0.40
C ALA A 373 -1.34 16.83 -0.51
N CYS A 374 -0.17 16.47 0.06
CA CYS A 374 0.99 16.07 -0.70
C CYS A 374 1.21 14.57 -0.54
N VAL A 375 1.11 13.80 -1.63
CA VAL A 375 1.29 12.35 -1.64
C VAL A 375 2.65 12.02 -2.24
N VAL A 376 3.51 11.38 -1.47
CA VAL A 376 4.89 11.04 -1.83
C VAL A 376 5.02 9.53 -1.96
N PHE A 377 5.34 9.03 -3.14
CA PHE A 377 5.66 7.62 -3.37
C PHE A 377 7.17 7.46 -3.45
N ASP A 378 7.77 6.78 -2.49
CA ASP A 378 9.18 6.40 -2.58
C ASP A 378 9.30 5.00 -3.20
N GLU A 379 10.35 4.79 -4.00
CA GLU A 379 10.59 3.57 -4.78
C GLU A 379 9.41 3.21 -5.71
N CYS A 380 8.90 4.17 -6.46
CA CYS A 380 7.71 4.04 -7.32
C CYS A 380 7.81 2.97 -8.42
N GLN A 381 9.02 2.49 -8.76
CA GLN A 381 9.24 1.40 -9.74
C GLN A 381 8.68 0.04 -9.29
N THR A 382 8.23 -0.06 -8.03
CA THR A 382 7.61 -1.30 -7.51
C THR A 382 6.14 -1.43 -7.87
N LEU A 383 5.55 -0.46 -8.59
CA LEU A 383 4.17 -0.51 -9.03
C LEU A 383 3.96 -1.68 -10.03
N PRO A 384 3.00 -2.59 -9.80
CA PRO A 384 2.76 -3.73 -10.69
C PRO A 384 2.40 -3.29 -12.11
N HIS A 385 3.05 -3.88 -13.11
CA HIS A 385 2.87 -3.51 -14.52
C HIS A 385 1.42 -3.60 -15.00
N GLN A 386 0.68 -4.61 -14.52
CA GLN A 386 -0.72 -4.86 -14.90
C GLN A 386 -1.71 -3.83 -14.37
N LEU A 387 -1.29 -2.98 -13.42
CA LEU A 387 -2.11 -1.94 -12.78
C LEU A 387 -1.62 -0.52 -13.10
N THR A 388 -0.46 -0.40 -13.76
CA THR A 388 0.26 0.87 -13.87
C THR A 388 -0.53 1.95 -14.58
N THR A 389 -1.18 1.63 -15.72
CA THR A 389 -1.87 2.65 -16.53
C THR A 389 -3.05 3.25 -15.80
N CYS A 390 -3.96 2.41 -15.28
CA CYS A 390 -5.13 2.91 -14.56
C CYS A 390 -4.73 3.63 -13.27
N THR A 391 -3.72 3.12 -12.54
CA THR A 391 -3.22 3.77 -11.34
C THR A 391 -2.66 5.17 -11.63
N ILE A 392 -1.80 5.31 -12.64
CA ILE A 392 -1.23 6.61 -12.99
C ILE A 392 -2.32 7.59 -13.43
N LYS A 393 -3.31 7.16 -14.20
CA LYS A 393 -4.44 8.01 -14.59
C LYS A 393 -5.29 8.44 -13.38
N MET A 394 -5.56 7.55 -12.43
CA MET A 394 -6.23 7.93 -11.18
C MET A 394 -5.39 8.92 -10.38
N LEU A 395 -4.07 8.71 -10.28
CA LEU A 395 -3.17 9.64 -9.59
C LEU A 395 -3.03 10.99 -10.30
N GLN A 396 -3.14 11.04 -11.65
CA GLN A 396 -3.17 12.29 -12.40
C GLN A 396 -4.44 13.11 -12.11
N ALA A 397 -5.55 12.45 -11.76
CA ALA A 397 -6.76 13.15 -11.35
C ALA A 397 -6.63 13.88 -10.00
N LEU A 398 -5.67 13.48 -9.14
CA LEU A 398 -5.46 14.14 -7.84
C LEU A 398 -5.07 15.62 -7.96
N PRO A 399 -4.04 16.01 -8.73
CA PRO A 399 -3.73 17.42 -8.92
C PRO A 399 -4.80 18.18 -9.73
N GLU A 400 -5.54 17.50 -10.59
CA GLU A 400 -6.52 18.14 -11.47
C GLU A 400 -7.84 18.48 -10.75
N TYR A 401 -8.35 17.58 -9.89
CA TYR A 401 -9.68 17.71 -9.29
C TYR A 401 -9.67 17.80 -7.76
N PHE A 402 -8.56 17.44 -7.08
CA PHE A 402 -8.53 17.29 -5.62
C PHE A 402 -7.49 18.17 -4.93
N HIS A 403 -6.91 19.13 -5.63
CA HIS A 403 -5.89 20.04 -5.10
C HIS A 403 -4.74 19.31 -4.39
N THR A 404 -4.20 18.25 -5.01
CA THR A 404 -3.23 17.35 -4.38
C THR A 404 -1.96 17.29 -5.22
N THR A 405 -0.79 17.48 -4.61
CA THR A 405 0.47 17.23 -5.28
C THR A 405 0.86 15.76 -5.14
N VAL A 406 1.28 15.15 -6.25
CA VAL A 406 1.82 13.78 -6.30
C VAL A 406 3.31 13.84 -6.64
N LEU A 407 4.13 13.16 -5.84
CA LEU A 407 5.57 13.03 -6.07
C LEU A 407 5.98 11.57 -6.18
N PHE A 408 6.60 11.17 -7.28
CA PHE A 408 7.26 9.89 -7.43
C PHE A 408 8.76 10.02 -7.19
N SER A 409 9.31 9.22 -6.29
CA SER A 409 10.75 9.13 -6.01
C SER A 409 11.29 7.78 -6.45
N THR A 410 12.43 7.78 -7.11
CA THR A 410 13.09 6.56 -7.56
C THR A 410 14.59 6.76 -7.77
N ALA A 411 15.36 5.66 -7.65
CA ALA A 411 16.74 5.59 -8.12
C ALA A 411 16.86 5.12 -9.58
N THR A 412 15.78 4.60 -10.16
CA THR A 412 15.71 4.08 -11.52
C THR A 412 14.50 4.70 -12.19
N LEU A 413 14.70 5.58 -13.14
CA LEU A 413 13.65 6.34 -13.79
C LEU A 413 12.72 5.41 -14.62
N PRO A 414 11.54 5.01 -14.12
CA PRO A 414 10.57 4.31 -14.96
C PRO A 414 9.97 5.34 -15.92
N VAL A 415 10.30 5.21 -17.20
CA VAL A 415 9.74 6.09 -18.24
C VAL A 415 8.35 5.58 -18.61
N TYR A 416 7.38 5.85 -17.77
CA TYR A 416 5.98 5.44 -18.00
C TYR A 416 5.40 5.94 -19.33
N ALA A 417 5.95 7.03 -19.87
CA ALA A 417 5.60 7.55 -21.20
C ALA A 417 5.90 6.55 -22.35
N TYR A 418 6.70 5.50 -22.13
CA TYR A 418 6.84 4.41 -23.10
C TYR A 418 5.60 3.52 -23.21
N ARG A 419 4.68 3.58 -22.25
CA ARG A 419 3.36 2.98 -22.42
C ARG A 419 2.52 3.84 -23.34
N ARG A 420 2.01 3.27 -24.41
CA ARG A 420 1.19 3.99 -25.42
C ARG A 420 0.03 4.79 -24.82
N THR A 421 -0.56 4.28 -23.76
CA THR A 421 -1.69 4.92 -23.05
C THR A 421 -1.27 6.06 -22.11
N LEU A 422 0.05 6.23 -21.87
CA LEU A 422 0.65 7.24 -21.02
C LEU A 422 1.69 8.11 -21.76
N GLU A 423 1.67 8.15 -23.09
CA GLU A 423 2.63 8.92 -23.91
C GLU A 423 2.66 10.41 -23.58
N HIS A 424 1.57 10.95 -23.06
CA HIS A 424 1.46 12.36 -22.62
C HIS A 424 1.75 12.56 -21.14
N PHE A 425 2.10 11.51 -20.38
CA PHE A 425 2.48 11.64 -18.98
C PHE A 425 3.88 12.24 -18.85
N GLN A 426 3.93 13.52 -18.47
CA GLN A 426 5.16 14.29 -18.32
C GLN A 426 5.22 14.98 -16.95
N PRO A 427 5.60 14.26 -15.89
CA PRO A 427 5.77 14.86 -14.57
C PRO A 427 6.93 15.85 -14.53
N VAL A 428 6.89 16.79 -13.62
CA VAL A 428 7.96 17.78 -13.43
C VAL A 428 9.10 17.17 -12.62
N GLU A 429 10.29 17.09 -13.19
CA GLU A 429 11.47 16.61 -12.47
C GLU A 429 11.96 17.66 -11.45
N ILE A 430 12.21 17.21 -10.22
CA ILE A 430 12.68 18.06 -9.11
C ILE A 430 14.18 18.35 -9.24
N ILE A 431 14.96 17.34 -9.57
CA ILE A 431 16.42 17.45 -9.68
C ILE A 431 16.77 18.27 -10.93
N GLU A 432 17.43 19.40 -10.72
CA GLU A 432 17.76 20.34 -11.80
C GLU A 432 18.62 19.70 -12.90
N ASN A 433 19.60 18.89 -12.51
CA ASN A 433 20.51 18.21 -13.44
C ASN A 433 20.66 16.73 -13.08
N VAL A 434 19.66 15.92 -13.43
CA VAL A 434 19.66 14.47 -13.17
C VAL A 434 20.93 13.81 -13.71
N LYS A 435 21.30 14.08 -14.98
CA LYS A 435 22.49 13.50 -15.61
C LYS A 435 23.77 13.86 -14.85
N GLY A 436 23.94 15.12 -14.48
CA GLY A 436 25.09 15.56 -13.70
C GLY A 436 25.15 14.95 -12.31
N THR A 437 23.98 14.76 -11.67
CA THR A 437 23.87 14.10 -10.37
C THR A 437 24.34 12.64 -10.43
N TYR A 438 23.92 11.88 -11.44
CA TYR A 438 24.36 10.50 -11.66
C TYR A 438 25.84 10.40 -12.02
N GLN A 439 26.36 11.29 -12.87
CA GLN A 439 27.78 11.34 -13.19
C GLN A 439 28.66 11.66 -11.98
N LYS A 440 28.27 12.62 -11.15
CA LYS A 440 28.95 12.91 -9.88
C LYS A 440 28.91 11.68 -8.95
N TYR A 441 27.74 11.07 -8.81
CA TYR A 441 27.57 9.89 -7.96
C TYR A 441 28.44 8.72 -8.42
N ASP A 442 28.53 8.46 -9.71
CA ASP A 442 29.36 7.40 -10.29
C ASP A 442 30.86 7.64 -10.02
N GLN A 443 31.33 8.90 -10.16
CA GLN A 443 32.70 9.27 -9.81
C GLN A 443 33.02 9.15 -8.32
N LEU A 444 32.02 9.32 -7.46
CA LEU A 444 32.17 9.23 -5.99
C LEU A 444 32.15 7.79 -5.50
N LYS A 445 31.42 6.95 -6.20
CA LYS A 445 31.23 5.55 -5.85
C LYS A 445 32.26 4.71 -6.58
N ASP A 446 33.45 4.58 -6.02
CA ASP A 446 34.50 3.69 -6.51
C ASP A 446 34.05 2.22 -6.37
N THR A 447 33.08 1.81 -7.20
CA THR A 447 32.53 0.45 -7.22
C THR A 447 32.60 -0.12 -8.63
N THR A 448 33.43 -1.14 -8.80
CA THR A 448 33.56 -1.87 -10.06
C THR A 448 32.41 -2.88 -10.19
N VAL A 449 31.61 -2.79 -11.25
CA VAL A 449 30.54 -3.75 -11.58
C VAL A 449 31.06 -4.70 -12.64
N ILE A 450 30.98 -6.00 -12.38
CA ILE A 450 31.49 -7.05 -13.26
C ILE A 450 30.36 -8.04 -13.57
N ALA A 451 29.93 -8.09 -14.82
CA ALA A 451 29.04 -9.15 -15.30
C ALA A 451 29.87 -10.41 -15.55
N LEU A 452 29.53 -11.50 -14.86
CA LEU A 452 30.22 -12.76 -15.00
C LEU A 452 29.61 -13.59 -16.14
N ASP A 453 30.48 -14.33 -16.85
CA ASP A 453 30.03 -15.27 -17.87
C ASP A 453 29.21 -16.40 -17.22
N SER A 454 28.06 -16.68 -17.81
CA SER A 454 27.15 -17.74 -17.35
C SER A 454 27.38 -19.04 -18.16
N PRO A 455 27.15 -20.22 -17.61
CA PRO A 455 26.55 -20.51 -16.30
C PRO A 455 27.55 -20.46 -15.14
N MET A 456 27.09 -20.01 -13.96
CA MET A 456 27.86 -20.04 -12.73
C MET A 456 27.34 -21.14 -11.78
N THR A 457 28.25 -21.73 -10.97
CA THR A 457 27.92 -22.65 -9.87
C THR A 457 28.16 -21.97 -8.53
N TYR A 458 27.69 -22.55 -7.42
CA TYR A 458 28.00 -22.03 -6.06
C TYR A 458 29.51 -21.95 -5.80
N GLU A 459 30.25 -22.95 -6.26
CA GLU A 459 31.71 -22.98 -6.16
C GLU A 459 32.35 -21.80 -6.90
N SER A 460 32.03 -21.61 -8.18
CA SER A 460 32.61 -20.56 -9.03
C SER A 460 32.22 -19.15 -8.57
N ILE A 461 31.04 -18.99 -7.96
CA ILE A 461 30.63 -17.74 -7.30
C ILE A 461 31.47 -17.52 -6.05
N TRP A 462 31.62 -18.56 -5.19
CA TRP A 462 32.39 -18.47 -3.96
C TRP A 462 33.86 -18.17 -4.20
N GLU A 463 34.45 -18.69 -5.26
CA GLU A 463 35.83 -18.39 -5.65
C GLU A 463 36.09 -16.88 -5.82
N LYS A 464 35.09 -16.08 -6.15
CA LYS A 464 35.21 -14.61 -6.26
C LYS A 464 35.37 -13.91 -4.92
N PHE A 465 35.08 -14.60 -3.83
CA PHE A 465 35.14 -14.08 -2.46
C PHE A 465 36.27 -14.70 -1.62
N ILE A 466 37.13 -15.53 -2.21
CA ILE A 466 38.31 -16.04 -1.53
C ILE A 466 39.23 -14.86 -1.16
N GLY A 467 39.54 -14.74 0.14
CA GLY A 467 40.35 -13.63 0.68
C GLY A 467 39.55 -12.34 0.95
N VAL A 468 38.23 -12.36 0.82
CA VAL A 468 37.32 -11.28 1.23
C VAL A 468 36.75 -11.63 2.60
N ASP A 469 36.73 -10.67 3.52
CA ASP A 469 36.18 -10.88 4.86
C ASP A 469 34.69 -10.58 4.99
N GLN A 470 34.16 -9.70 4.09
CA GLN A 470 32.78 -9.23 4.17
C GLN A 470 32.15 -9.15 2.78
N ALA A 471 31.06 -9.90 2.58
CA ALA A 471 30.34 -9.85 1.29
C ALA A 471 28.84 -10.11 1.45
N LEU A 472 28.09 -9.53 0.50
CA LEU A 472 26.65 -9.74 0.30
C LEU A 472 26.42 -10.53 -0.99
N ILE A 473 25.70 -11.67 -0.91
CA ILE A 473 25.36 -12.48 -2.09
C ILE A 473 23.85 -12.65 -2.16
N VAL A 474 23.22 -12.20 -3.25
CA VAL A 474 21.76 -12.15 -3.36
C VAL A 474 21.25 -12.99 -4.53
N PHE A 475 20.24 -13.82 -4.27
CA PHE A 475 19.61 -14.73 -5.21
C PHE A 475 18.13 -14.37 -5.45
N ASN A 476 17.57 -14.87 -6.54
CA ASN A 476 16.17 -14.64 -6.92
C ASN A 476 15.20 -15.53 -6.15
N THR A 477 15.65 -16.70 -5.70
CA THR A 477 14.82 -17.68 -5.00
C THR A 477 15.39 -18.05 -3.66
N VAL A 478 14.50 -18.43 -2.74
CA VAL A 478 14.85 -18.91 -1.41
C VAL A 478 15.74 -20.16 -1.48
N ASN A 479 15.44 -21.10 -2.39
CA ASN A 479 16.19 -22.34 -2.53
C ASN A 479 17.64 -22.08 -3.00
N ALA A 480 17.82 -21.17 -3.97
CA ALA A 480 19.16 -20.82 -4.43
C ALA A 480 19.99 -20.14 -3.34
N ALA A 481 19.35 -19.21 -2.59
CA ALA A 481 20.01 -18.56 -1.45
C ALA A 481 20.37 -19.58 -0.34
N LEU A 482 19.46 -20.51 -0.03
CA LEU A 482 19.71 -21.54 0.97
C LEU A 482 20.84 -22.49 0.55
N GLY A 483 20.89 -22.88 -0.73
CA GLY A 483 21.99 -23.71 -1.26
C GLY A 483 23.34 -23.02 -1.13
N MET A 484 23.45 -21.74 -1.47
CA MET A 484 24.69 -20.98 -1.30
C MET A 484 25.04 -20.79 0.18
N TYR A 485 24.05 -20.55 1.06
CA TYR A 485 24.27 -20.48 2.49
C TYR A 485 24.93 -21.74 3.04
N HIS A 486 24.40 -22.93 2.72
CA HIS A 486 24.97 -24.20 3.15
C HIS A 486 26.37 -24.42 2.57
N TYR A 487 26.55 -24.12 1.26
CA TYR A 487 27.86 -24.25 0.64
C TYR A 487 28.95 -23.45 1.34
N ILE A 488 28.67 -22.19 1.73
CA ILE A 488 29.63 -21.33 2.44
C ILE A 488 29.79 -21.82 3.90
N GLN A 489 28.70 -22.24 4.54
CA GLN A 489 28.71 -22.73 5.91
C GLN A 489 29.60 -23.98 6.07
N ASP A 490 29.51 -24.89 5.10
CA ASP A 490 30.37 -26.11 5.07
C ASP A 490 31.85 -25.74 4.89
N SER A 491 32.13 -24.63 4.21
CA SER A 491 33.50 -24.17 3.95
C SER A 491 34.13 -23.38 5.10
N LEU A 492 33.34 -22.53 5.78
CA LEU A 492 33.84 -21.59 6.82
C LEU A 492 33.42 -21.95 8.26
N GLY A 493 32.43 -22.84 8.43
CA GLY A 493 31.82 -23.11 9.74
C GLY A 493 30.75 -22.06 10.13
N SER A 494 30.01 -22.37 11.18
CA SER A 494 28.95 -21.50 11.69
C SER A 494 29.52 -20.28 12.45
N GLY A 495 28.98 -19.11 12.20
CA GLY A 495 29.32 -17.86 12.94
C GLY A 495 29.79 -16.70 12.06
N SER A 496 30.22 -16.97 10.82
CA SER A 496 30.59 -15.94 9.85
C SER A 496 29.60 -15.79 8.70
N VAL A 497 28.67 -16.76 8.54
CA VAL A 497 27.68 -16.79 7.46
C VAL A 497 26.28 -16.58 8.02
N PHE A 498 25.54 -15.69 7.42
CA PHE A 498 24.17 -15.31 7.79
C PHE A 498 23.22 -15.51 6.61
N TYR A 499 21.98 -15.85 6.91
CA TYR A 499 20.92 -16.06 5.93
C TYR A 499 19.75 -15.12 6.17
N LEU A 500 19.23 -14.50 5.10
CA LEU A 500 18.10 -13.58 5.16
C LEU A 500 17.11 -13.84 4.02
N SER A 501 15.92 -14.30 4.35
CA SER A 501 14.87 -14.58 3.36
C SER A 501 13.45 -14.39 3.92
N SER A 502 12.43 -14.63 3.08
CA SER A 502 11.04 -14.64 3.49
C SER A 502 10.69 -15.78 4.47
N ASP A 503 11.52 -16.82 4.59
CA ASP A 503 11.29 -17.94 5.52
C ASP A 503 11.60 -17.59 6.98
N LEU A 504 12.20 -16.43 7.25
CA LEU A 504 12.41 -15.92 8.60
C LEU A 504 11.20 -15.08 9.05
N CYS A 505 10.79 -15.23 10.31
CA CYS A 505 9.79 -14.33 10.90
C CYS A 505 10.37 -12.92 11.10
N SER A 506 9.50 -11.95 11.36
CA SER A 506 9.89 -10.53 11.40
C SER A 506 10.97 -10.23 12.44
N GLU A 507 10.84 -10.77 13.67
CA GLU A 507 11.83 -10.53 14.73
C GLU A 507 13.19 -11.18 14.42
N HIS A 508 13.18 -12.38 13.84
CA HIS A 508 14.40 -13.07 13.43
C HIS A 508 15.16 -12.28 12.34
N LYS A 509 14.45 -11.73 11.33
CA LYS A 509 15.06 -10.85 10.32
C LYS A 509 15.77 -9.65 10.95
N GLN A 510 15.10 -8.99 11.90
CA GLN A 510 15.67 -7.83 12.59
C GLN A 510 16.90 -8.20 13.41
N GLU A 511 16.91 -9.37 14.04
CA GLU A 511 18.07 -9.86 14.77
C GLU A 511 19.27 -10.10 13.86
N ILE A 512 19.08 -10.81 12.74
CA ILE A 512 20.14 -11.04 11.74
C ILE A 512 20.70 -9.70 11.23
N ILE A 513 19.83 -8.74 10.90
CA ILE A 513 20.28 -7.41 10.45
C ILE A 513 21.11 -6.70 11.52
N ARG A 514 20.69 -6.75 12.80
CA ARG A 514 21.46 -6.16 13.93
C ARG A 514 22.83 -6.83 14.10
N LEU A 515 22.89 -8.15 14.00
CA LEU A 515 24.13 -8.92 14.10
C LEU A 515 25.09 -8.60 12.96
N VAL A 516 24.60 -8.63 11.72
CA VAL A 516 25.38 -8.29 10.52
C VAL A 516 25.89 -6.85 10.61
N LYS A 517 25.05 -5.88 10.98
CA LYS A 517 25.46 -4.46 11.14
C LYS A 517 26.57 -4.30 12.17
N ARG A 518 26.51 -5.03 13.29
CA ARG A 518 27.56 -5.02 14.32
C ARG A 518 28.87 -5.60 13.79
N LYS A 519 28.82 -6.76 13.08
CA LYS A 519 30.00 -7.40 12.51
C LYS A 519 30.68 -6.54 11.44
N LEU A 520 29.89 -5.94 10.55
CA LEU A 520 30.40 -5.01 9.53
C LEU A 520 31.13 -3.81 10.19
N LYS A 521 30.53 -3.22 11.23
CA LYS A 521 31.13 -2.10 11.97
C LYS A 521 32.43 -2.47 12.65
N ASN A 522 32.53 -3.69 13.18
CA ASN A 522 33.69 -4.19 13.88
C ASN A 522 34.76 -4.76 12.91
N GLN A 523 34.53 -4.75 11.60
CA GLN A 523 35.39 -5.38 10.60
C GLN A 523 35.63 -6.90 10.86
N GLU A 524 34.64 -7.57 11.42
CA GLU A 524 34.64 -9.00 11.63
C GLU A 524 34.21 -9.71 10.33
N GLN A 525 34.68 -10.96 10.15
CA GLN A 525 34.26 -11.77 9.02
C GLN A 525 32.74 -11.95 8.98
N CYS A 526 32.11 -11.63 7.84
CA CYS A 526 30.66 -11.59 7.70
C CYS A 526 30.20 -11.78 6.24
N PHE A 527 29.59 -12.92 5.95
CA PHE A 527 28.94 -13.21 4.67
C PHE A 527 27.44 -13.27 4.85
N LEU A 528 26.70 -12.40 4.14
CA LEU A 528 25.25 -12.41 4.14
C LEU A 528 24.75 -12.99 2.83
N VAL A 529 24.08 -14.14 2.89
CA VAL A 529 23.34 -14.71 1.75
C VAL A 529 21.88 -14.35 1.89
N SER A 530 21.30 -13.72 0.87
CA SER A 530 19.95 -13.18 0.97
C SER A 530 19.13 -13.41 -0.31
N THR A 531 17.83 -13.24 -0.19
CA THR A 531 16.91 -12.97 -1.30
C THR A 531 16.66 -11.47 -1.41
N GLN A 532 15.64 -11.05 -2.18
CA GLN A 532 15.26 -9.63 -2.37
C GLN A 532 14.99 -8.87 -1.06
N CYS A 533 14.88 -9.55 0.08
CA CYS A 533 14.63 -8.91 1.38
C CYS A 533 15.66 -7.84 1.78
N ILE A 534 16.86 -7.87 1.18
CA ILE A 534 17.95 -6.92 1.45
C ILE A 534 17.89 -5.66 0.59
N GLU A 535 17.18 -5.68 -0.52
CA GLU A 535 17.22 -4.62 -1.53
C GLU A 535 16.67 -3.31 -0.99
N ALA A 536 15.62 -3.38 -0.17
CA ALA A 536 14.99 -2.20 0.39
C ALA A 536 14.90 -2.25 1.93
N GLY A 537 14.99 -1.11 2.59
CA GLY A 537 14.76 -0.96 4.05
C GLY A 537 15.87 -1.45 4.96
N VAL A 538 17.02 -1.85 4.44
CA VAL A 538 18.12 -2.34 5.26
C VAL A 538 19.34 -1.43 5.10
N ASP A 539 19.82 -0.88 6.21
CA ASP A 539 20.99 0.01 6.23
C ASP A 539 22.26 -0.80 6.55
N LEU A 540 22.80 -1.47 5.53
CA LEU A 540 24.04 -2.23 5.56
C LEU A 540 24.97 -1.70 4.45
N ASP A 541 26.28 -1.80 4.69
CA ASP A 541 27.34 -1.37 3.78
C ASP A 541 28.43 -2.45 3.71
N PHE A 542 28.53 -3.11 2.56
CA PHE A 542 29.49 -4.18 2.32
C PHE A 542 30.59 -3.72 1.36
N PRO A 543 31.85 -4.16 1.52
CA PRO A 543 32.91 -3.86 0.57
C PRO A 543 32.79 -4.64 -0.73
N SER A 544 32.13 -5.81 -0.73
CA SER A 544 31.97 -6.66 -1.90
C SER A 544 30.62 -7.34 -1.93
N GLY A 545 30.15 -7.71 -3.13
CA GLY A 545 28.90 -8.44 -3.24
C GLY A 545 28.65 -9.03 -4.61
N ALA A 546 27.60 -9.84 -4.69
CA ALA A 546 27.13 -10.44 -5.94
C ALA A 546 25.60 -10.51 -5.98
N ARG A 547 25.04 -10.41 -7.19
CA ARG A 547 23.59 -10.51 -7.44
C ARG A 547 23.36 -11.42 -8.64
N GLU A 548 22.48 -12.41 -8.48
CA GLU A 548 21.94 -13.13 -9.62
C GLU A 548 21.18 -12.17 -10.54
N TYR A 549 21.22 -12.37 -11.88
CA TYR A 549 20.48 -11.52 -12.83
C TYR A 549 19.02 -11.37 -12.41
N ALA A 550 18.61 -10.13 -12.29
CA ALA A 550 17.33 -9.68 -11.76
C ALA A 550 16.82 -8.48 -12.58
N PRO A 551 15.61 -7.97 -12.37
CA PRO A 551 15.20 -6.67 -12.87
C PRO A 551 16.27 -5.61 -12.57
N LEU A 552 16.56 -4.70 -13.53
CA LEU A 552 17.65 -3.74 -13.39
C LEU A 552 17.53 -2.90 -12.10
N SER A 553 16.31 -2.56 -11.68
CA SER A 553 16.06 -1.88 -10.43
C SER A 553 16.55 -2.65 -9.20
N SER A 554 16.32 -3.96 -9.15
CA SER A 554 16.82 -4.87 -8.10
C SER A 554 18.34 -4.96 -8.08
N VAL A 555 18.96 -5.02 -9.25
CA VAL A 555 20.44 -5.01 -9.37
C VAL A 555 21.01 -3.71 -8.83
N ILE A 556 20.43 -2.57 -9.20
CA ILE A 556 20.86 -1.23 -8.73
C ILE A 556 20.65 -1.09 -7.21
N GLN A 557 19.52 -1.57 -6.66
CA GLN A 557 19.26 -1.52 -5.23
C GLN A 557 20.26 -2.38 -4.43
N THR A 558 20.59 -3.58 -4.92
CA THR A 558 21.61 -4.43 -4.32
C THR A 558 23.00 -3.80 -4.39
N ALA A 559 23.40 -3.27 -5.56
CA ALA A 559 24.65 -2.55 -5.74
C ALA A 559 24.74 -1.30 -4.83
N GLY A 560 23.59 -0.71 -4.49
CA GLY A 560 23.45 0.37 -3.53
C GLY A 560 23.85 -0.01 -2.09
N ARG A 561 24.02 -1.31 -1.79
CA ARG A 561 24.52 -1.83 -0.50
C ARG A 561 26.02 -2.09 -0.51
N ILE A 562 26.69 -1.92 -1.67
CA ILE A 562 28.11 -2.12 -1.81
C ILE A 562 28.81 -0.75 -1.83
N ASN A 563 29.81 -0.57 -0.96
CA ASN A 563 30.51 0.71 -0.80
C ASN A 563 29.54 1.90 -0.73
N ARG A 564 28.51 1.75 0.10
CA ARG A 564 27.39 2.70 0.17
C ARG A 564 27.82 4.12 0.50
N ASN A 565 28.84 4.26 1.35
CA ASN A 565 29.35 5.54 1.81
C ASN A 565 30.53 6.07 0.98
N GLY A 566 31.03 5.29 0.01
CA GLY A 566 32.18 5.69 -0.81
C GLY A 566 33.49 5.75 -0.01
N GLU A 567 33.63 4.95 1.03
CA GLU A 567 34.82 4.99 1.92
C GLU A 567 35.98 4.13 1.41
N HIS A 568 35.67 3.09 0.59
CA HIS A 568 36.65 2.11 0.09
C HIS A 568 36.26 1.67 -1.33
N PRO A 569 37.22 1.15 -2.14
CA PRO A 569 36.85 0.51 -3.40
C PRO A 569 35.88 -0.65 -3.17
N GLY A 570 34.82 -0.72 -3.97
CA GLY A 570 33.84 -1.80 -3.92
C GLY A 570 33.91 -2.70 -5.15
N THR A 571 33.55 -3.98 -5.00
CA THR A 571 33.39 -4.89 -6.13
C THR A 571 32.02 -5.54 -6.11
N PHE A 572 31.31 -5.45 -7.22
CA PHE A 572 29.97 -6.01 -7.37
C PHE A 572 29.88 -6.90 -8.59
N TYR A 573 29.55 -8.16 -8.38
CA TYR A 573 29.39 -9.14 -9.45
C TYR A 573 27.92 -9.33 -9.82
N VAL A 574 27.60 -9.46 -11.09
CA VAL A 574 26.29 -9.88 -11.58
C VAL A 574 26.46 -11.19 -12.35
N PHE A 575 25.63 -12.20 -12.05
CA PHE A 575 25.82 -13.56 -12.53
C PHE A 575 24.50 -14.26 -12.87
N GLY A 576 24.56 -15.33 -13.64
CA GLY A 576 23.46 -16.26 -13.87
C GLY A 576 23.78 -17.62 -13.25
N LEU A 577 22.98 -18.07 -12.29
CA LEU A 577 23.14 -19.38 -11.65
C LEU A 577 22.64 -20.49 -12.57
N GLY A 578 23.48 -21.48 -12.87
CA GLY A 578 23.14 -22.60 -13.74
C GLY A 578 22.83 -22.22 -15.18
N GLU A 579 22.41 -23.19 -15.97
CA GLU A 579 21.98 -22.97 -17.35
C GLU A 579 20.70 -22.11 -17.42
N ARG A 580 20.59 -21.30 -18.48
CA ARG A 580 19.50 -20.31 -18.61
C ARG A 580 18.10 -20.91 -18.53
N ASN A 581 17.89 -22.12 -19.07
CA ASN A 581 16.63 -22.84 -19.05
C ASN A 581 16.30 -23.50 -17.68
N GLU A 582 17.26 -23.59 -16.78
CA GLU A 582 17.10 -24.18 -15.46
C GLU A 582 16.86 -23.16 -14.36
N ARG A 583 17.13 -21.89 -14.64
CA ARG A 583 16.98 -20.79 -13.69
C ARG A 583 15.53 -20.64 -13.24
N ARG A 584 15.35 -20.32 -11.97
CA ARG A 584 14.04 -20.11 -11.34
C ARG A 584 13.88 -18.66 -10.94
N TYR A 585 12.67 -18.15 -11.13
CA TYR A 585 12.30 -16.78 -10.83
C TYR A 585 11.03 -16.75 -10.01
N PRO A 586 10.75 -15.66 -9.24
CA PRO A 586 9.52 -15.52 -8.48
C PRO A 586 8.26 -15.63 -9.33
N ASP A 587 8.25 -14.96 -10.50
CA ASP A 587 7.16 -14.94 -11.45
C ASP A 587 7.66 -14.67 -12.88
N ILE A 588 6.76 -14.71 -13.85
CA ILE A 588 7.08 -14.52 -15.28
C ILE A 588 7.52 -13.07 -15.59
N THR A 589 6.94 -12.08 -14.95
CA THR A 589 7.31 -10.66 -15.14
C THR A 589 8.75 -10.44 -14.69
N TYR A 590 9.07 -10.93 -13.50
CA TYR A 590 10.43 -10.89 -12.96
C TYR A 590 11.44 -11.60 -13.87
N GLN A 591 11.04 -12.76 -14.43
CA GLN A 591 11.86 -13.51 -15.39
C GLN A 591 12.15 -12.69 -16.66
N ASN A 592 11.11 -12.09 -17.26
CA ASN A 592 11.23 -11.29 -18.48
C ASN A 592 12.16 -10.10 -18.26
N GLU A 593 11.97 -9.38 -17.18
CA GLU A 593 12.81 -8.24 -16.81
C GLU A 593 14.25 -8.63 -16.53
N SER A 594 14.48 -9.75 -15.84
CA SER A 594 15.82 -10.28 -15.57
C SER A 594 16.56 -10.65 -16.88
N GLN A 595 15.84 -11.21 -17.85
CA GLN A 595 16.39 -11.52 -19.17
C GLN A 595 16.75 -10.27 -19.97
N VAL A 596 15.96 -9.18 -19.83
CA VAL A 596 16.32 -7.88 -20.43
C VAL A 596 17.61 -7.34 -19.81
N THR A 597 17.78 -7.44 -18.49
CA THR A 597 19.03 -7.04 -17.81
C THR A 597 20.24 -7.83 -18.31
N GLU A 598 20.12 -9.15 -18.40
CA GLU A 598 21.19 -10.03 -18.91
C GLU A 598 21.51 -9.74 -20.38
N PHE A 599 20.51 -9.49 -21.21
CA PHE A 599 20.70 -9.11 -22.60
C PHE A 599 21.46 -7.80 -22.73
N LEU A 600 21.11 -6.78 -21.94
CA LEU A 600 21.78 -5.50 -21.92
C LEU A 600 23.24 -5.62 -21.42
N ALA A 601 23.50 -6.45 -20.41
CA ALA A 601 24.85 -6.73 -19.96
C ALA A 601 25.73 -7.29 -21.08
N SER A 602 25.19 -8.19 -21.90
CA SER A 602 25.88 -8.74 -23.06
C SER A 602 26.05 -7.73 -24.20
N GLU A 603 24.99 -6.94 -24.51
CA GLU A 603 25.00 -5.97 -25.61
C GLU A 603 25.98 -4.81 -25.36
N TYR A 604 26.06 -4.31 -24.12
CA TYR A 604 26.92 -3.20 -23.73
C TYR A 604 28.28 -3.64 -23.20
N GLY A 605 28.57 -4.95 -23.14
CA GLY A 605 29.83 -5.48 -22.63
C GLY A 605 30.00 -5.25 -21.11
N GLY A 606 28.91 -5.11 -20.35
CA GLY A 606 28.87 -4.89 -18.93
C GLY A 606 27.66 -4.06 -18.50
N LEU A 607 27.55 -3.76 -17.21
CA LEU A 607 26.45 -2.97 -16.63
C LEU A 607 26.98 -1.72 -15.95
N SER A 608 26.76 -0.57 -16.55
CA SER A 608 26.99 0.74 -15.90
C SER A 608 25.72 1.15 -15.16
N LEU A 609 25.59 0.76 -13.90
CA LEU A 609 24.35 0.87 -13.13
C LEU A 609 23.88 2.32 -12.87
N ASN A 610 24.76 3.30 -13.05
CA ASN A 610 24.46 4.73 -12.92
C ASN A 610 24.31 5.43 -14.28
N ASP A 611 24.32 4.69 -15.38
CA ASP A 611 24.11 5.23 -16.74
C ASP A 611 22.61 5.32 -17.06
N LEU A 612 22.12 6.55 -17.16
CA LEU A 612 20.72 6.82 -17.51
C LEU A 612 20.33 6.29 -18.88
N SER A 613 21.30 6.17 -19.83
CA SER A 613 21.02 5.60 -21.15
C SER A 613 20.77 4.08 -21.10
N LEU A 614 21.48 3.38 -20.21
CA LEU A 614 21.20 1.96 -19.92
C LEU A 614 19.82 1.76 -19.29
N MET A 615 19.47 2.61 -18.32
CA MET A 615 18.14 2.57 -17.68
C MET A 615 17.03 2.86 -18.71
N ASP A 616 17.20 3.84 -19.56
CA ASP A 616 16.27 4.17 -20.63
C ASP A 616 16.11 3.01 -21.62
N ALA A 617 17.21 2.40 -22.07
CA ALA A 617 17.21 1.24 -22.95
C ALA A 617 16.49 0.03 -22.29
N TYR A 618 16.66 -0.14 -20.97
CA TYR A 618 15.97 -1.18 -20.20
C TYR A 618 14.47 -0.97 -20.20
N TYR A 619 13.95 0.19 -19.74
CA TYR A 619 12.52 0.44 -19.69
C TYR A 619 11.84 0.46 -21.06
N LYS A 620 12.58 0.93 -22.07
CA LYS A 620 12.10 0.87 -23.45
C LYS A 620 11.89 -0.56 -23.92
N ARG A 621 12.79 -1.50 -23.59
CA ARG A 621 12.60 -2.91 -23.91
C ARG A 621 11.51 -3.57 -23.10
N VAL A 622 11.41 -3.28 -21.80
CA VAL A 622 10.38 -3.82 -20.94
C VAL A 622 8.98 -3.40 -21.41
N TYR A 623 8.77 -2.12 -21.71
CA TYR A 623 7.46 -1.61 -22.07
C TYR A 623 7.06 -1.74 -23.54
N TYR A 624 8.02 -1.71 -24.47
CA TYR A 624 7.73 -1.94 -25.90
C TYR A 624 7.93 -3.37 -26.35
N GLY A 625 8.84 -4.11 -25.71
CA GLY A 625 9.18 -5.48 -26.09
C GLY A 625 8.15 -6.50 -25.71
N ASP A 626 7.44 -6.29 -24.62
CA ASP A 626 6.40 -7.17 -24.11
C ASP A 626 5.03 -6.49 -24.23
N ARG A 627 4.17 -7.02 -25.12
CA ARG A 627 2.81 -6.48 -25.33
C ARG A 627 1.95 -6.62 -24.07
N GLU A 628 2.22 -7.58 -23.21
CA GLU A 628 1.49 -7.79 -21.96
C GLU A 628 2.02 -6.90 -20.84
N ALA A 629 3.34 -6.73 -20.71
CA ALA A 629 3.94 -5.84 -19.70
C ALA A 629 3.64 -4.35 -19.94
N GLY A 630 3.34 -3.97 -21.19
CA GLY A 630 2.98 -2.59 -21.55
C GLY A 630 1.53 -2.21 -21.37
N GLN A 631 0.65 -3.10 -20.91
CA GLN A 631 -0.79 -2.86 -20.80
C GLN A 631 -1.37 -3.41 -19.50
N ASP A 632 -2.41 -2.75 -19.01
CA ASP A 632 -3.24 -3.28 -17.93
C ASP A 632 -4.03 -4.50 -18.45
N SER A 633 -4.50 -5.38 -17.54
CA SER A 633 -5.32 -6.54 -17.92
C SER A 633 -6.58 -6.12 -18.69
N LEU A 634 -7.08 -6.99 -19.58
CA LEU A 634 -8.27 -6.68 -20.39
C LEU A 634 -9.52 -6.46 -19.52
N GLU A 635 -9.63 -7.21 -18.42
CA GLU A 635 -10.72 -7.10 -17.45
C GLU A 635 -10.67 -5.75 -16.75
N LEU A 636 -9.48 -5.31 -16.33
CA LEU A 636 -9.28 -4.02 -15.70
C LEU A 636 -9.56 -2.87 -16.65
N GLN A 637 -9.13 -2.97 -17.93
CA GLN A 637 -9.44 -1.98 -18.96
C GLN A 637 -10.94 -1.85 -19.21
N LYS A 638 -11.67 -2.97 -19.20
CA LYS A 638 -13.15 -2.95 -19.33
C LYS A 638 -13.80 -2.30 -18.13
N ALA A 639 -13.36 -2.65 -16.91
CA ALA A 639 -13.87 -2.04 -15.68
C ALA A 639 -13.63 -0.51 -15.68
N CYS A 640 -12.44 -0.06 -16.08
CA CYS A 640 -12.13 1.37 -16.25
C CYS A 640 -13.06 2.04 -17.23
N LYS A 641 -13.27 1.45 -18.43
CA LYS A 641 -14.07 2.04 -19.50
C LYS A 641 -15.49 2.41 -19.07
N TYR A 642 -16.11 1.59 -18.23
CA TYR A 642 -17.48 1.79 -17.75
C TYR A 642 -17.53 2.38 -16.35
N ALA A 643 -16.37 2.71 -15.75
CA ALA A 643 -16.24 3.06 -14.33
C ALA A 643 -17.03 2.09 -13.44
N ASP A 644 -16.88 0.78 -13.72
CA ASP A 644 -17.47 -0.31 -12.95
C ASP A 644 -16.65 -0.50 -11.67
N VAL A 645 -17.14 0.05 -10.58
CA VAL A 645 -16.40 0.15 -9.33
C VAL A 645 -16.14 -1.23 -8.71
N GLN A 646 -17.12 -2.13 -8.80
CA GLN A 646 -16.99 -3.49 -8.25
C GLN A 646 -16.02 -4.33 -9.10
N ALA A 647 -16.24 -4.41 -10.41
CA ALA A 647 -15.37 -5.16 -11.30
C ALA A 647 -13.92 -4.64 -11.27
N PHE A 648 -13.73 -3.32 -11.10
CA PHE A 648 -12.42 -2.73 -10.90
C PHE A 648 -11.77 -3.23 -9.61
N SER A 649 -12.47 -3.17 -8.49
CA SER A 649 -11.96 -3.63 -7.18
C SER A 649 -11.58 -5.11 -7.19
N GLU A 650 -12.36 -5.95 -7.87
CA GLU A 650 -12.08 -7.39 -8.02
C GLU A 650 -10.81 -7.69 -8.81
N GLN A 651 -10.38 -6.78 -9.70
CA GLN A 651 -9.18 -6.91 -10.53
C GLN A 651 -7.98 -6.13 -10.01
N TYR A 652 -8.21 -5.14 -9.13
CA TYR A 652 -7.18 -4.25 -8.64
C TYR A 652 -6.54 -4.78 -7.35
N HIS A 653 -5.70 -5.81 -7.50
CA HIS A 653 -4.96 -6.41 -6.39
C HIS A 653 -3.46 -6.24 -6.59
N ILE A 654 -2.80 -5.61 -5.61
CA ILE A 654 -1.33 -5.43 -5.60
C ILE A 654 -0.62 -6.70 -5.14
N ILE A 655 -1.22 -7.42 -4.21
CA ILE A 655 -0.72 -8.69 -3.70
C ILE A 655 -1.77 -9.76 -3.95
N ASP A 656 -1.35 -10.90 -4.47
CA ASP A 656 -2.20 -12.09 -4.56
C ASP A 656 -2.21 -12.83 -3.21
N ASP A 657 -2.97 -12.29 -2.26
CA ASP A 657 -3.13 -12.89 -0.92
C ASP A 657 -3.88 -14.22 -0.94
N LYS A 658 -4.62 -14.52 -2.01
CA LYS A 658 -5.41 -15.77 -2.13
C LYS A 658 -4.53 -17.00 -2.11
N ASN A 659 -3.27 -16.87 -2.53
CA ASN A 659 -2.29 -17.94 -2.61
C ASN A 659 -1.20 -17.84 -1.53
N GLN A 660 -1.39 -17.04 -0.50
CA GLN A 660 -0.47 -16.96 0.63
C GLN A 660 -1.03 -17.65 1.86
N ILE A 661 -0.14 -18.32 2.60
CA ILE A 661 -0.42 -18.92 3.91
C ILE A 661 0.48 -18.27 4.93
N ILE A 662 -0.12 -17.88 6.03
CA ILE A 662 0.61 -17.35 7.19
C ILE A 662 0.81 -18.49 8.18
N VAL A 663 2.05 -18.72 8.58
CA VAL A 663 2.43 -19.73 9.56
C VAL A 663 2.98 -19.04 10.81
N ILE A 664 2.37 -19.30 11.96
CA ILE A 664 2.87 -18.88 13.27
C ILE A 664 3.93 -19.90 13.70
N VAL A 665 5.15 -19.43 13.98
CA VAL A 665 6.32 -20.30 14.16
C VAL A 665 6.97 -20.16 15.57
N PRO A 666 7.56 -21.24 16.13
CA PRO A 666 8.25 -21.24 17.40
C PRO A 666 9.65 -20.60 17.22
N TYR A 667 9.73 -19.29 17.38
CA TYR A 667 11.00 -18.59 17.36
C TYR A 667 11.61 -18.53 18.77
N GLU A 668 12.82 -19.01 18.96
CA GLU A 668 13.46 -19.23 20.25
C GLU A 668 13.40 -18.03 21.21
N GLN A 669 13.65 -16.82 20.70
CA GLN A 669 13.62 -15.60 21.53
C GLN A 669 12.21 -15.17 21.96
N LEU A 670 11.17 -15.69 21.33
CA LEU A 670 9.76 -15.45 21.63
C LEU A 670 9.02 -16.76 21.87
N SER A 671 9.72 -17.78 22.39
CA SER A 671 9.14 -19.10 22.68
C SER A 671 8.02 -19.04 23.69
N THR A 672 8.15 -18.21 24.74
CA THR A 672 7.11 -18.03 25.75
C THR A 672 5.82 -17.49 25.16
N GLU A 673 5.89 -16.51 24.26
CA GLU A 673 4.74 -15.95 23.55
C GLU A 673 4.10 -16.98 22.62
N PHE A 674 4.92 -17.77 21.91
CA PHE A 674 4.45 -18.85 21.07
C PHE A 674 3.74 -19.94 21.89
N ASP A 675 4.34 -20.42 22.97
CA ASP A 675 3.81 -21.47 23.83
C ASP A 675 2.49 -21.07 24.45
N HIS A 676 2.38 -19.83 24.94
CA HIS A 676 1.14 -19.29 25.50
C HIS A 676 0.02 -19.23 24.43
N LEU A 677 0.33 -18.69 23.26
CA LEU A 677 -0.63 -18.61 22.14
C LEU A 677 -1.05 -20.01 21.65
N SER A 678 -0.09 -20.94 21.56
CA SER A 678 -0.37 -22.33 21.14
C SER A 678 -1.31 -23.03 22.10
N ALA A 679 -1.08 -22.89 23.42
CA ALA A 679 -1.95 -23.44 24.46
C ALA A 679 -3.37 -22.84 24.39
N GLU A 680 -3.48 -21.51 24.28
CA GLU A 680 -4.78 -20.84 24.11
C GLU A 680 -5.54 -21.33 22.86
N LEU A 681 -4.85 -21.47 21.73
CA LEU A 681 -5.46 -21.93 20.48
C LEU A 681 -5.92 -23.40 20.58
N GLN A 682 -5.17 -24.25 21.26
CA GLN A 682 -5.62 -25.64 21.53
C GLN A 682 -6.89 -25.68 22.37
N GLU A 683 -6.97 -24.87 23.43
CA GLU A 683 -8.20 -24.77 24.26
C GLU A 683 -9.38 -24.19 23.49
N GLN A 684 -9.13 -23.31 22.51
CA GLN A 684 -10.14 -22.70 21.65
C GLN A 684 -10.43 -23.50 20.37
N ASP A 685 -9.99 -24.76 20.31
CA ASP A 685 -10.17 -25.64 19.14
C ASP A 685 -9.62 -25.03 17.85
N TYR A 686 -8.45 -24.42 17.93
CA TYR A 686 -7.73 -23.70 16.85
C TYR A 686 -8.50 -22.55 16.22
N CYS A 687 -9.41 -21.94 16.99
CA CYS A 687 -10.10 -20.72 16.57
C CYS A 687 -9.31 -19.49 17.04
N ILE A 688 -8.75 -18.75 16.06
CA ILE A 688 -7.95 -17.54 16.32
C ILE A 688 -8.81 -16.28 16.28
N SER A 689 -8.60 -15.39 17.22
CA SER A 689 -9.20 -14.06 17.26
C SER A 689 -8.33 -13.05 16.49
N LYS A 690 -8.94 -11.92 16.08
CA LYS A 690 -8.18 -10.82 15.45
C LYS A 690 -7.08 -10.26 16.35
N ALA A 691 -7.29 -10.26 17.68
CA ALA A 691 -6.26 -9.83 18.64
C ALA A 691 -5.06 -10.78 18.65
N GLN A 692 -5.30 -12.10 18.70
CA GLN A 692 -4.24 -13.10 18.64
C GLN A 692 -3.51 -13.11 17.30
N MET A 693 -4.20 -12.88 16.16
CA MET A 693 -3.55 -12.68 14.86
C MET A 693 -2.57 -11.50 14.88
N ARG A 694 -2.96 -10.42 15.57
CA ARG A 694 -2.13 -9.22 15.69
C ARG A 694 -0.94 -9.43 16.63
N SER A 695 -1.17 -10.01 17.82
CA SER A 695 -0.09 -10.24 18.79
C SER A 695 1.00 -11.22 18.29
N SER A 696 0.64 -12.16 17.41
CA SER A 696 1.58 -13.12 16.81
C SER A 696 2.43 -12.56 15.66
N LYS A 697 2.26 -11.31 15.21
CA LYS A 697 2.94 -10.76 14.01
C LYS A 697 4.45 -10.91 14.00
N LYS A 698 5.10 -10.83 15.14
CA LYS A 698 6.57 -10.96 15.26
C LYS A 698 7.07 -12.36 14.90
N ILE A 699 6.21 -13.36 15.06
CA ILE A 699 6.52 -14.79 14.85
C ILE A 699 5.75 -15.37 13.65
N GLN A 700 5.30 -14.53 12.72
CA GLN A 700 4.64 -14.95 11.49
C GLN A 700 5.62 -15.07 10.34
N VAL A 701 5.42 -16.11 9.52
CA VAL A 701 6.09 -16.32 8.24
C VAL A 701 5.01 -16.45 7.16
N SER A 702 5.11 -15.65 6.10
CA SER A 702 4.23 -15.78 4.93
C SER A 702 4.88 -16.67 3.88
N ARG A 703 4.13 -17.63 3.37
CA ARG A 703 4.60 -18.58 2.35
C ARG A 703 3.57 -18.76 1.23
N TYR A 704 4.06 -18.89 -0.01
CA TYR A 704 3.19 -19.18 -1.15
C TYR A 704 2.60 -20.60 -1.06
N ALA A 705 1.29 -20.73 -1.30
CA ALA A 705 0.50 -21.94 -1.18
C ALA A 705 0.67 -22.88 -2.38
N SER A 706 1.89 -23.28 -2.72
CA SER A 706 2.10 -24.35 -3.70
C SER A 706 1.62 -25.71 -3.15
N ARG A 707 1.29 -26.65 -4.03
CA ARG A 707 0.87 -27.99 -3.62
C ARG A 707 1.88 -28.66 -2.68
N LYS A 708 3.16 -28.60 -3.02
CA LYS A 708 4.24 -29.17 -2.19
C LYS A 708 4.34 -28.46 -0.83
N SER A 709 4.28 -27.12 -0.84
CA SER A 709 4.30 -26.33 0.39
C SER A 709 3.13 -26.69 1.31
N MET A 710 1.92 -26.87 0.74
CA MET A 710 0.72 -27.26 1.49
C MET A 710 0.81 -28.66 2.06
N GLU A 711 1.33 -29.63 1.30
CA GLU A 711 1.51 -30.98 1.76
C GLU A 711 2.50 -31.05 2.93
N PHE A 712 3.58 -30.28 2.88
CA PHE A 712 4.55 -30.13 3.97
C PHE A 712 3.91 -29.49 5.20
N LEU A 713 3.27 -28.33 5.05
CA LEU A 713 2.69 -27.59 6.16
C LEU A 713 1.57 -28.38 6.87
N ARG A 714 0.74 -29.12 6.14
CA ARG A 714 -0.33 -29.94 6.74
C ARG A 714 0.19 -31.09 7.61
N ARG A 715 1.43 -31.51 7.43
CA ARG A 715 2.06 -32.56 8.27
C ARG A 715 2.64 -32.01 9.58
N HIS A 716 2.91 -30.69 9.62
CA HIS A 716 3.70 -30.05 10.67
C HIS A 716 2.99 -28.85 11.31
N CYS A 717 1.79 -28.52 10.89
CA CYS A 717 1.03 -27.35 11.36
C CYS A 717 -0.45 -27.65 11.47
N HIS A 718 -1.09 -27.06 12.45
CA HIS A 718 -2.55 -27.02 12.58
C HIS A 718 -3.15 -25.84 11.81
N ALA A 719 -4.22 -26.10 11.07
CA ALA A 719 -4.99 -25.06 10.38
C ALA A 719 -5.78 -24.22 11.40
N LEU A 720 -5.83 -22.91 11.15
CA LEU A 720 -6.56 -21.97 12.02
C LEU A 720 -7.90 -21.57 11.40
N PHE A 721 -8.86 -21.28 12.28
CA PHE A 721 -10.22 -20.94 11.93
C PHE A 721 -10.64 -19.62 12.59
N MET A 722 -11.66 -18.96 12.05
CA MET A 722 -12.34 -17.85 12.70
C MET A 722 -13.77 -18.29 13.05
N ARG A 723 -14.27 -17.93 14.25
CA ARG A 723 -15.68 -18.14 14.60
C ARG A 723 -16.52 -16.97 14.10
N THR A 724 -17.63 -17.28 13.44
CA THR A 724 -18.62 -16.24 13.10
C THR A 724 -19.36 -15.80 14.36
N SER A 725 -19.57 -14.50 14.51
CA SER A 725 -20.24 -13.91 15.68
C SER A 725 -21.70 -14.35 15.85
N LYS A 726 -22.34 -14.85 14.78
CA LYS A 726 -23.80 -15.10 14.73
C LYS A 726 -24.22 -16.55 14.95
N TYR A 727 -23.37 -17.55 14.60
CA TYR A 727 -23.75 -18.97 14.64
C TYR A 727 -22.68 -19.89 15.22
N GLY A 728 -21.52 -19.35 15.61
CA GLY A 728 -20.40 -20.16 16.10
C GLY A 728 -19.75 -21.05 15.03
N GLU A 729 -20.10 -20.86 13.75
CA GLU A 729 -19.49 -21.61 12.64
C GLU A 729 -18.02 -21.30 12.49
N ARG A 730 -17.23 -22.32 12.17
CA ARG A 730 -15.78 -22.21 11.95
C ARG A 730 -15.52 -21.95 10.46
N ILE A 731 -14.99 -20.79 10.15
CA ILE A 731 -14.53 -20.46 8.80
C ILE A 731 -13.02 -20.75 8.72
N PRO A 732 -12.58 -21.58 7.76
CA PRO A 732 -11.16 -21.84 7.57
C PRO A 732 -10.44 -20.59 7.10
N LEU A 733 -9.23 -20.38 7.62
CA LEU A 733 -8.34 -19.28 7.24
C LEU A 733 -7.14 -19.82 6.47
N ASN A 734 -6.50 -18.95 5.70
CA ASN A 734 -5.17 -19.23 5.15
C ASN A 734 -4.08 -19.01 6.22
N TRP A 735 -4.32 -19.54 7.42
CA TRP A 735 -3.44 -19.41 8.58
C TRP A 735 -3.21 -20.77 9.20
N MET A 736 -1.99 -20.98 9.68
CA MET A 736 -1.58 -22.19 10.38
C MET A 736 -0.71 -21.84 11.58
N ILE A 737 -0.67 -22.71 12.58
CA ILE A 737 0.30 -22.67 13.68
C ILE A 737 1.15 -23.93 13.66
N ALA A 738 2.44 -23.79 13.85
CA ALA A 738 3.39 -24.89 13.91
C ALA A 738 3.10 -25.84 15.09
N ASP A 739 3.24 -27.14 14.87
CA ASP A 739 2.94 -28.16 15.90
C ASP A 739 3.99 -28.20 16.98
N MET A 740 5.27 -28.01 16.68
CA MET A 740 6.40 -28.02 17.63
C MET A 740 7.77 -27.72 17.00
N ASP A 741 8.81 -27.72 17.82
CA ASP A 741 10.17 -27.21 17.71
C ASP A 741 10.98 -27.52 16.44
N ASN A 742 10.57 -28.47 15.60
CA ASN A 742 11.40 -28.94 14.48
C ASN A 742 11.11 -28.29 13.14
N ILE A 743 10.07 -27.47 13.01
CA ILE A 743 9.70 -26.85 11.73
C ILE A 743 10.40 -25.50 11.48
N TYR A 744 10.92 -24.88 12.53
CA TYR A 744 11.60 -23.60 12.47
C TYR A 744 13.06 -23.72 12.89
N ASN A 745 13.96 -23.51 11.93
CA ASN A 745 15.40 -23.59 12.16
C ASN A 745 15.94 -22.27 12.68
N PRO A 746 16.77 -22.22 13.75
CA PRO A 746 17.34 -21.00 14.30
C PRO A 746 18.23 -20.18 13.35
N GLN A 747 18.67 -20.75 12.25
CA GLN A 747 19.57 -20.11 11.28
C GLN A 747 18.88 -19.81 9.95
N THR A 748 17.93 -20.64 9.49
CA THR A 748 17.35 -20.56 8.17
C THR A 748 15.82 -20.36 8.15
N GLY A 749 15.18 -20.37 9.33
CA GLY A 749 13.76 -20.09 9.49
C GLY A 749 12.85 -21.30 9.19
N LEU A 750 11.67 -21.06 8.65
CA LEU A 750 10.66 -22.05 8.37
C LEU A 750 11.17 -23.05 7.33
N GLN A 751 11.28 -24.31 7.74
CA GLN A 751 11.83 -25.39 6.88
C GLN A 751 10.98 -25.65 5.64
N ARG A 752 11.64 -26.19 4.62
CA ARG A 752 11.03 -26.62 3.36
C ARG A 752 11.20 -28.13 3.24
N GLU A 753 10.29 -28.80 2.54
CA GLU A 753 10.48 -30.19 2.16
C GLU A 753 11.79 -30.27 1.34
N GLU A 754 12.73 -31.12 1.75
CA GLU A 754 13.92 -31.39 0.97
C GLU A 754 13.46 -31.84 -0.43
N SER A 755 13.79 -31.06 -1.44
CA SER A 755 13.61 -31.52 -2.81
C SER A 755 14.52 -32.72 -2.95
N THR A 756 13.96 -33.91 -3.23
CA THR A 756 14.70 -35.11 -3.63
C THR A 756 15.47 -34.93 -4.94
N ASP A 757 15.34 -33.76 -5.56
CA ASP A 757 16.24 -33.25 -6.56
C ASP A 757 17.44 -32.63 -5.85
N SER A 758 18.33 -33.50 -5.35
CA SER A 758 19.70 -33.15 -5.02
C SER A 758 20.32 -32.58 -6.29
N PHE A 759 20.32 -31.26 -6.38
CA PHE A 759 21.11 -30.57 -7.37
C PHE A 759 22.59 -30.76 -7.00
N VAL A 760 23.14 -31.84 -7.48
CA VAL A 760 24.56 -31.97 -7.71
C VAL A 760 24.86 -31.12 -8.94
N PHE A 761 25.23 -29.87 -8.74
CA PHE A 761 25.86 -29.04 -9.74
C PHE A 761 27.23 -28.61 -9.26
#